data_591ca5c2975750626efef8942391c6b3
#
_entry.id   591ca5c2975750626efef8942391c6b3
#
_cell.length_a   1.000
_cell.length_b   1.000
_cell.length_c   1.000
_cell.angle_alpha   90.00
_cell.angle_beta   90.00
_cell.angle_gamma   90.00
#
_symmetry.space_group_name_H-M   'P 1'
#
loop_
_entity.id
_entity.type
_entity.pdbx_description
1 polymer ?
#
loop_
_entity_poly.entity_id
_entity_poly.type
_entity_poly.pdbx_seq_one_letter_code
_entity_poly.pdbx_strand_id
1 'polypeptide(L)'
;MKNFCPKLFFLICPCLLFAQKETVISGKIIDSKSQNPLASVVVSIQNTNSLQLSSPDGKFQFKSDVQGKHFILFHNQGYKDKLIPIQIFKEQLIDLGTIPLEEDTETLEQAAVISIVDTDLDEDNGGSESTSGMLLASKDAFQQAAAFNWGQARFRIRGLDSQYAKLMINGLVMNKIYDGRPQWSDFGGINDVLRNQEIAIGTSPSDYAFGGVLGTQHISTQASTYRKGTRISLSGTNTNYQGRAMITYASGMNEKGWALVFSVGKRYAKEGYFDGAMYDANSLFASVEKKLTNRNSINFTVLYTPNSRGKNSPNTDEITALTSTKYNSYWGFQNGKQRNSRIKTVEEPVIMLNDYLKINANTQLNLGVLYQFGKIGNSNLDYQNANSPTPSYYRKMPSYFSSLYAQDKGEFSGAFTPDLANAELNKTQFLAQSQINWAALYQANQSPIVNDYGKILGYEPAQSKYILYEDRTDDQNLAFNALLNTELTENIRLNVGGSFNKVHSHNYQNVLDLLGGLYFEDLDLFYKGDQAQSDLNQPNRRVKVGDAYGYNFNTRAARLEGFTQFQFRYQKVDFYLAQEYAATSYQRQGLYKNGIYPINSFGKSPIIRFENFGFKSGLTWKLSGKQLLLFNGSHASKAPNLRAVFPNSRINNTIVDGIESETNSSLDINYVYRSPKLKMRLTGYYSQIKKATENSFFYAEGIFQNDTGNNSTNAFVSQTLTHLDKVNWGAELSWEYQINPTLKTTLAAGFGDYRYASNPNVTITNDAKASAENSLPVFDFGTATLKNYRQAGTPQQAYSFGLEYRNPKYWWISTNINYLANRYIDISPIARTSVFFTNPANGLPFPEATKERGRELLRQEELDPVLLLNLVGGKSWRIFKKNLNLFCSINNLLNTSFKTGGFEQARNANFRQRNQDVSSGTPNFGNSYFCGYGRTFFVSLSINL
;
A
#
# COMPACT_ATOMS: atom_id res chain seq x y z
N MET A 1 40.94 64.82 34.13
CA MET A 1 40.99 64.80 35.66
C MET A 1 40.43 63.52 36.13
N LYS A 2 41.29 62.75 36.81
CA LYS A 2 41.06 61.72 37.82
C LYS A 2 40.32 60.42 37.38
N ASN A 3 41.19 59.43 37.18
CA ASN A 3 41.16 57.98 37.50
C ASN A 3 40.08 57.51 38.51
N PHE A 4 39.39 56.46 38.20
CA PHE A 4 39.01 55.43 39.16
C PHE A 4 38.99 54.04 38.48
N CYS A 5 39.92 53.20 38.90
CA CYS A 5 40.01 51.75 38.55
C CYS A 5 39.44 50.98 39.77
N PRO A 6 38.53 50.03 39.57
CA PRO A 6 38.33 49.06 40.61
C PRO A 6 39.04 47.75 40.25
N LYS A 7 39.83 47.26 41.13
CA LYS A 7 40.53 46.01 41.20
C LYS A 7 39.49 44.82 41.11
N LEU A 8 39.59 44.05 40.08
CA LEU A 8 38.88 42.77 39.96
C LEU A 8 39.61 41.70 40.79
N PHE A 9 39.01 41.33 41.90
CA PHE A 9 39.45 40.22 42.75
C PHE A 9 39.21 38.92 42.08
N PHE A 10 40.23 38.24 41.54
CA PHE A 10 40.14 36.87 41.03
C PHE A 10 40.01 35.93 42.22
N LEU A 11 38.79 35.48 42.49
CA LEU A 11 38.49 34.33 43.37
C LEU A 11 38.83 33.06 42.62
N ILE A 12 40.03 32.52 42.83
CA ILE A 12 40.41 31.18 42.40
C ILE A 12 39.61 30.19 43.27
N CYS A 13 38.46 29.72 42.76
CA CYS A 13 37.76 28.58 43.33
C CYS A 13 38.49 27.31 42.83
N PRO A 14 39.12 26.49 43.65
CA PRO A 14 39.64 25.22 43.20
C PRO A 14 38.43 24.34 42.86
N CYS A 15 38.10 24.20 41.56
CA CYS A 15 37.24 23.11 41.10
C CYS A 15 37.93 21.80 41.40
N LEU A 16 37.55 21.20 42.50
CA LEU A 16 37.82 19.77 42.76
C LEU A 16 37.13 19.02 41.62
N LEU A 17 37.93 18.66 40.64
CA LEU A 17 37.57 17.64 39.67
C LEU A 17 37.38 16.31 40.42
N PHE A 18 36.18 16.05 40.91
CA PHE A 18 35.78 14.70 41.23
C PHE A 18 35.80 13.93 39.93
N ALA A 19 36.88 13.20 39.68
CA ALA A 19 36.86 12.13 38.69
C ALA A 19 35.77 11.13 39.11
N GLN A 20 34.57 11.23 38.52
CA GLN A 20 33.55 10.25 38.71
C GLN A 20 34.11 8.94 38.19
N LYS A 21 34.43 8.00 39.09
CA LYS A 21 34.75 6.64 38.67
C LYS A 21 33.50 6.00 38.14
N GLU A 22 33.50 5.66 36.86
CA GLU A 22 32.40 5.05 36.13
C GLU A 22 32.38 3.54 36.35
N THR A 23 31.18 2.93 36.35
CA THR A 23 31.04 1.48 36.35
C THR A 23 31.34 0.96 34.96
N VAL A 24 32.13 -0.13 34.85
CA VAL A 24 32.46 -0.78 33.57
C VAL A 24 31.66 -2.06 33.45
N ILE A 25 31.00 -2.24 32.31
CA ILE A 25 30.21 -3.44 31.97
C ILE A 25 30.85 -4.09 30.75
N SER A 26 31.11 -5.40 30.84
CA SER A 26 31.76 -6.16 29.77
C SER A 26 31.13 -7.53 29.56
N GLY A 27 31.45 -8.17 28.43
CA GLY A 27 31.01 -9.52 28.10
C GLY A 27 31.37 -9.92 26.67
N LYS A 28 30.97 -11.12 26.26
CA LYS A 28 31.13 -11.63 24.90
C LYS A 28 29.81 -12.15 24.35
N ILE A 29 29.47 -11.78 23.13
CA ILE A 29 28.22 -12.14 22.45
C ILE A 29 28.52 -13.17 21.37
N ILE A 30 27.71 -14.24 21.37
CA ILE A 30 27.85 -15.35 20.41
C ILE A 30 26.48 -15.71 19.81
N ASP A 31 26.49 -16.30 18.63
CA ASP A 31 25.32 -16.97 18.06
C ASP A 31 25.02 -18.25 18.85
N SER A 32 23.78 -18.45 19.27
CA SER A 32 23.40 -19.58 20.14
C SER A 32 23.61 -20.95 19.49
N LYS A 33 23.49 -21.03 18.15
CA LYS A 33 23.61 -22.29 17.41
C LYS A 33 25.02 -22.55 16.89
N SER A 34 25.61 -21.55 16.21
CA SER A 34 26.92 -21.69 15.59
C SER A 34 28.06 -21.52 16.58
N GLN A 35 27.81 -20.91 17.75
CA GLN A 35 28.77 -20.50 18.76
C GLN A 35 29.83 -19.49 18.24
N ASN A 36 29.61 -18.94 17.04
CA ASN A 36 30.48 -17.91 16.46
C ASN A 36 30.28 -16.56 17.16
N PRO A 37 31.28 -15.73 17.30
CA PRO A 37 31.15 -14.39 17.83
C PRO A 37 30.28 -13.52 16.93
N LEU A 38 29.48 -12.64 17.53
CA LEU A 38 28.61 -11.71 16.84
C LEU A 38 29.15 -10.28 16.95
N ALA A 39 29.50 -9.70 15.81
CA ALA A 39 29.94 -8.33 15.68
C ALA A 39 28.74 -7.39 15.55
N SER A 40 28.98 -6.10 15.86
CA SER A 40 27.99 -5.01 15.66
C SER A 40 26.65 -5.21 16.36
N VAL A 41 26.63 -6.00 17.43
CA VAL A 41 25.47 -6.11 18.32
C VAL A 41 25.39 -4.82 19.13
N VAL A 42 24.23 -4.18 19.13
CA VAL A 42 23.94 -3.02 19.95
C VAL A 42 23.72 -3.50 21.38
N VAL A 43 24.58 -3.10 22.30
CA VAL A 43 24.47 -3.35 23.74
C VAL A 43 24.14 -2.03 24.41
N SER A 44 22.99 -1.97 25.09
CA SER A 44 22.55 -0.73 25.76
C SER A 44 21.92 -1.00 27.11
N ILE A 45 22.02 -0.06 28.03
CA ILE A 45 21.22 -0.08 29.24
C ILE A 45 19.84 0.46 28.89
N GLN A 46 18.81 -0.35 29.06
CA GLN A 46 17.45 -0.02 28.63
C GLN A 46 16.96 1.30 29.25
N ASN A 47 16.40 2.16 28.40
CA ASN A 47 15.90 3.50 28.75
C ASN A 47 16.97 4.48 29.26
N THR A 48 18.20 4.30 28.83
CA THR A 48 19.31 5.22 29.09
C THR A 48 20.05 5.55 27.79
N ASN A 49 20.99 6.48 27.85
CA ASN A 49 21.83 6.84 26.70
C ASN A 49 23.11 5.99 26.60
N SER A 50 23.32 5.04 27.53
CA SER A 50 24.49 4.18 27.53
C SER A 50 24.36 3.10 26.45
N LEU A 51 25.24 3.14 25.45
CA LEU A 51 25.21 2.26 24.28
C LEU A 51 26.63 1.92 23.81
N GLN A 52 26.83 0.67 23.37
CA GLN A 52 28.10 0.20 22.78
C GLN A 52 27.80 -0.86 21.70
N LEU A 53 28.65 -0.91 20.68
CA LEU A 53 28.64 -2.00 19.67
C LEU A 53 29.67 -3.08 20.04
N SER A 54 29.31 -4.36 19.81
CA SER A 54 30.30 -5.45 19.95
C SER A 54 31.32 -5.43 18.82
N SER A 55 32.55 -5.78 19.15
CA SER A 55 33.68 -5.92 18.24
C SER A 55 33.57 -7.17 17.36
N PRO A 56 34.42 -7.35 16.32
CA PRO A 56 34.37 -8.51 15.43
C PRO A 56 34.55 -9.85 16.16
N ASP A 57 35.22 -9.89 17.30
CA ASP A 57 35.37 -11.08 18.16
C ASP A 57 34.21 -11.23 19.17
N GLY A 58 33.16 -10.43 19.02
CA GLY A 58 31.96 -10.48 19.85
C GLY A 58 32.08 -9.81 21.21
N LYS A 59 33.21 -9.24 21.57
CA LYS A 59 33.41 -8.57 22.87
C LYS A 59 32.80 -7.18 22.87
N PHE A 60 32.33 -6.78 24.04
CA PHE A 60 31.91 -5.41 24.31
C PHE A 60 32.38 -4.98 25.68
N GLN A 61 32.63 -3.71 25.82
CA GLN A 61 32.96 -3.06 27.08
C GLN A 61 32.55 -1.58 26.99
N PHE A 62 31.73 -1.12 27.94
CA PHE A 62 31.32 0.26 27.99
C PHE A 62 31.22 0.74 29.44
N LYS A 63 31.33 2.02 29.62
CA LYS A 63 31.21 2.73 30.87
C LYS A 63 29.83 3.29 31.07
N SER A 64 29.34 3.29 32.30
CA SER A 64 28.06 3.86 32.67
C SER A 64 28.11 4.54 34.04
N ASP A 65 27.43 5.66 34.16
CA ASP A 65 27.22 6.42 35.39
C ASP A 65 25.88 6.06 36.07
N VAL A 66 25.07 5.19 35.43
CA VAL A 66 23.74 4.80 35.88
C VAL A 66 23.86 3.85 37.09
N GLN A 67 23.03 4.03 38.12
CA GLN A 67 23.00 3.18 39.31
C GLN A 67 21.62 2.57 39.53
N GLY A 68 21.56 1.42 40.22
CA GLY A 68 20.33 0.74 40.57
C GLY A 68 20.01 -0.49 39.73
N LYS A 69 18.75 -0.90 39.73
CA LYS A 69 18.25 -2.06 38.97
C LYS A 69 17.92 -1.66 37.56
N HIS A 70 18.62 -2.23 36.58
CA HIS A 70 18.45 -1.97 35.16
C HIS A 70 18.38 -3.26 34.35
N PHE A 71 18.07 -3.13 33.05
CA PHE A 71 18.21 -4.19 32.07
C PHE A 71 19.23 -3.80 31.02
N ILE A 72 20.08 -4.74 30.64
CA ILE A 72 20.90 -4.59 29.45
C ILE A 72 20.13 -5.24 28.30
N LEU A 73 19.93 -4.45 27.25
CA LEU A 73 19.35 -4.87 25.98
C LEU A 73 20.47 -5.23 25.00
N PHE A 74 20.41 -6.42 24.46
CA PHE A 74 21.22 -6.89 23.33
C PHE A 74 20.32 -6.92 22.09
N HIS A 75 20.63 -6.10 21.12
CA HIS A 75 19.90 -5.99 19.88
C HIS A 75 20.82 -6.22 18.69
N ASN A 76 20.43 -7.15 17.80
CA ASN A 76 21.11 -7.35 16.53
C ASN A 76 20.07 -7.72 15.47
N GLN A 77 20.32 -7.27 14.25
CA GLN A 77 19.45 -7.59 13.14
C GLN A 77 19.44 -9.12 12.86
N GLY A 78 18.25 -9.68 12.64
CA GLY A 78 18.10 -11.13 12.44
C GLY A 78 18.22 -11.97 13.70
N TYR A 79 18.33 -11.35 14.88
CA TYR A 79 18.36 -12.01 16.17
C TYR A 79 17.23 -11.52 17.07
N LYS A 80 16.78 -12.38 17.96
CA LYS A 80 15.81 -11.99 19.00
C LYS A 80 16.49 -11.08 20.00
N ASP A 81 15.80 -10.01 20.40
CA ASP A 81 16.28 -9.12 21.44
C ASP A 81 16.37 -9.85 22.78
N LYS A 82 17.48 -9.70 23.48
CA LYS A 82 17.71 -10.30 24.78
C LYS A 82 17.86 -9.23 25.85
N LEU A 83 17.11 -9.37 26.94
CA LEU A 83 17.17 -8.52 28.12
C LEU A 83 17.75 -9.27 29.29
N ILE A 84 18.85 -8.74 29.87
CA ILE A 84 19.48 -9.30 31.08
C ILE A 84 19.31 -8.32 32.22
N PRO A 85 18.71 -8.73 33.37
CA PRO A 85 18.62 -7.89 34.56
C PRO A 85 19.99 -7.74 35.22
N ILE A 86 20.33 -6.52 35.59
CA ILE A 86 21.57 -6.21 36.32
C ILE A 86 21.26 -5.25 37.47
N GLN A 87 22.12 -5.34 38.49
CA GLN A 87 22.20 -4.38 39.59
C GLN A 87 23.51 -3.63 39.45
N ILE A 88 23.45 -2.33 39.20
CA ILE A 88 24.62 -1.49 39.01
C ILE A 88 24.90 -0.73 40.29
N PHE A 89 26.10 -0.93 40.85
CA PHE A 89 26.62 -0.17 41.97
C PHE A 89 27.74 0.74 41.46
N LYS A 90 28.04 1.78 42.21
CA LYS A 90 29.10 2.74 41.85
C LYS A 90 30.47 2.06 41.83
N GLU A 91 31.32 2.39 40.82
CA GLU A 91 32.70 1.92 40.71
C GLU A 91 32.89 0.39 40.62
N GLN A 92 31.94 -0.31 39.97
CA GLN A 92 31.96 -1.75 39.85
C GLN A 92 32.39 -2.23 38.45
N LEU A 93 33.15 -3.32 38.41
CA LEU A 93 33.38 -4.10 37.18
C LEU A 93 32.34 -5.20 37.10
N ILE A 94 31.48 -5.17 36.08
CA ILE A 94 30.44 -6.18 35.85
C ILE A 94 30.79 -6.93 34.58
N ASP A 95 31.16 -8.22 34.75
CA ASP A 95 31.33 -9.14 33.63
C ASP A 95 30.09 -9.99 33.47
N LEU A 96 29.44 -9.93 32.31
CA LEU A 96 28.24 -10.68 31.96
C LEU A 96 28.54 -12.05 31.35
N GLY A 97 29.83 -12.38 31.18
CA GLY A 97 30.29 -13.62 30.58
C GLY A 97 29.89 -13.75 29.11
N THR A 98 29.59 -14.97 28.70
CA THR A 98 29.19 -15.27 27.31
C THR A 98 27.67 -15.22 27.15
N ILE A 99 27.20 -14.40 26.25
CA ILE A 99 25.78 -14.14 26.00
C ILE A 99 25.36 -14.71 24.64
N PRO A 100 24.66 -15.86 24.61
CA PRO A 100 24.15 -16.42 23.38
C PRO A 100 22.90 -15.64 22.91
N LEU A 101 22.86 -15.21 21.64
CA LEU A 101 21.70 -14.67 20.97
C LEU A 101 21.09 -15.73 20.04
N GLU A 102 19.77 -15.83 20.03
CA GLU A 102 19.00 -16.68 19.11
C GLU A 102 18.70 -15.95 17.80
N GLU A 103 18.94 -16.62 16.67
CA GLU A 103 18.49 -16.16 15.36
C GLU A 103 16.96 -16.08 15.31
N ASP A 104 16.41 -14.95 14.83
CA ASP A 104 14.97 -14.74 14.68
C ASP A 104 14.50 -15.35 13.35
N THR A 105 14.45 -16.67 13.29
CA THR A 105 14.01 -17.40 12.10
C THR A 105 12.53 -17.25 11.82
N GLU A 106 11.72 -16.93 12.82
CA GLU A 106 10.27 -16.77 12.68
C GLU A 106 9.93 -15.51 11.89
N THR A 107 10.39 -14.34 12.33
CA THR A 107 10.17 -13.08 11.60
C THR A 107 10.74 -13.15 10.19
N LEU A 108 11.86 -13.86 10.00
CA LEU A 108 12.49 -14.03 8.71
C LEU A 108 11.65 -14.86 7.72
N GLU A 109 11.01 -15.92 8.19
CA GLU A 109 10.20 -16.80 7.35
C GLU A 109 8.78 -16.25 7.20
N GLN A 110 8.24 -15.59 8.21
CA GLN A 110 6.95 -14.89 8.10
C GLN A 110 7.02 -13.77 7.07
N ALA A 111 8.11 -13.00 7.00
CA ALA A 111 8.33 -12.03 5.93
C ALA A 111 8.32 -12.65 4.53
N ALA A 112 8.63 -13.95 4.40
CA ALA A 112 8.53 -14.68 3.15
C ALA A 112 7.08 -15.10 2.79
N VAL A 113 6.20 -15.19 3.78
CA VAL A 113 4.76 -15.51 3.59
C VAL A 113 4.01 -14.31 3.03
N ILE A 114 4.45 -13.09 3.34
CA ILE A 114 3.80 -11.89 2.83
C ILE A 114 3.97 -11.87 1.30
N SER A 115 2.93 -12.25 0.60
CA SER A 115 2.77 -11.89 -0.79
C SER A 115 2.26 -10.46 -0.84
N ILE A 116 2.68 -9.70 -1.83
CA ILE A 116 2.05 -8.44 -2.18
C ILE A 116 0.62 -8.79 -2.50
N VAL A 117 -0.31 -8.36 -1.67
CA VAL A 117 -1.72 -8.72 -1.78
C VAL A 117 -2.32 -8.00 -2.99
N ASP A 118 -3.31 -8.63 -3.63
CA ASP A 118 -4.01 -8.17 -4.83
C ASP A 118 -4.66 -6.78 -4.76
N THR A 119 -4.54 -6.08 -3.63
CA THR A 119 -5.08 -4.74 -3.41
C THR A 119 -4.44 -3.65 -4.23
N ASP A 120 -3.22 -3.86 -4.72
CA ASP A 120 -2.61 -2.97 -5.73
C ASP A 120 -3.29 -3.09 -7.10
N LEU A 121 -4.33 -3.90 -7.22
CA LEU A 121 -4.95 -4.25 -8.49
C LEU A 121 -6.16 -3.38 -8.85
N ASP A 122 -6.75 -2.70 -7.87
CA ASP A 122 -7.99 -1.94 -8.05
C ASP A 122 -7.76 -0.43 -8.02
N GLU A 123 -6.89 0.07 -8.89
CA GLU A 123 -6.70 1.51 -9.07
C GLU A 123 -8.00 2.20 -9.53
N ASP A 124 -8.85 1.48 -10.26
CA ASP A 124 -10.11 2.04 -10.80
C ASP A 124 -11.23 2.13 -9.76
N ASN A 125 -11.20 1.35 -8.67
CA ASN A 125 -12.29 1.25 -7.70
C ASN A 125 -11.89 1.59 -6.25
N GLY A 126 -10.79 2.32 -6.03
CA GLY A 126 -10.39 2.73 -4.67
C GLY A 126 -9.94 1.55 -3.80
N GLY A 127 -9.36 0.52 -4.38
CA GLY A 127 -8.92 -0.70 -3.72
C GLY A 127 -8.10 -0.43 -2.45
N SER A 128 -8.46 -1.09 -1.36
CA SER A 128 -7.82 -0.89 -0.08
C SER A 128 -6.53 -1.70 0.01
N GLU A 129 -5.43 -1.02 0.15
CA GLU A 129 -4.10 -1.61 0.31
C GLU A 129 -3.92 -2.26 1.69
N SER A 130 -3.25 -3.41 1.74
CA SER A 130 -2.86 -4.06 2.98
C SER A 130 -1.59 -3.42 3.58
N THR A 131 -1.52 -3.29 4.90
CA THR A 131 -0.34 -2.81 5.61
C THR A 131 0.82 -3.81 5.66
N SER A 132 0.62 -5.03 5.16
CA SER A 132 1.62 -6.10 5.24
C SER A 132 2.95 -5.73 4.61
N GLY A 133 2.93 -4.98 3.49
CA GLY A 133 4.15 -4.50 2.84
C GLY A 133 4.97 -3.53 3.71
N MET A 134 4.33 -2.72 4.54
CA MET A 134 5.00 -1.74 5.40
C MET A 134 5.70 -2.36 6.61
N LEU A 135 5.33 -3.58 7.02
CA LEU A 135 5.71 -4.14 8.32
C LEU A 135 6.51 -5.43 8.22
N LEU A 136 7.18 -5.64 7.09
CA LEU A 136 7.87 -6.88 6.72
C LEU A 136 8.85 -7.44 7.78
N ALA A 137 9.40 -6.62 8.66
CA ALA A 137 10.36 -7.05 9.65
C ALA A 137 10.13 -6.42 11.04
N SER A 138 8.88 -6.00 11.35
CA SER A 138 8.57 -5.43 12.66
C SER A 138 8.69 -6.49 13.76
N LYS A 139 9.25 -6.09 14.89
CA LYS A 139 9.35 -6.91 16.10
C LYS A 139 8.27 -6.58 17.14
N ASP A 140 7.38 -5.66 16.87
CA ASP A 140 6.26 -5.33 17.73
C ASP A 140 5.10 -6.30 17.50
N ALA A 141 4.54 -6.89 18.56
CA ALA A 141 3.50 -7.91 18.46
C ALA A 141 2.22 -7.41 17.79
N PHE A 142 1.86 -6.11 17.94
CA PHE A 142 0.72 -5.54 17.25
C PHE A 142 0.98 -5.42 15.73
N GLN A 143 2.16 -4.92 15.35
CA GLN A 143 2.52 -4.79 13.96
C GLN A 143 2.69 -6.15 13.27
N GLN A 144 3.20 -7.15 13.97
CA GLN A 144 3.25 -8.53 13.46
C GLN A 144 1.84 -9.08 13.24
N ALA A 145 0.91 -8.88 14.19
CA ALA A 145 -0.47 -9.28 14.00
C ALA A 145 -1.13 -8.55 12.83
N ALA A 146 -0.92 -7.24 12.68
CA ALA A 146 -1.43 -6.45 11.57
C ALA A 146 -0.92 -6.97 10.21
N ALA A 147 0.38 -7.27 10.11
CA ALA A 147 1.00 -7.74 8.89
C ALA A 147 0.61 -9.18 8.52
N PHE A 148 0.69 -10.12 9.48
CA PHE A 148 0.63 -11.54 9.20
C PHE A 148 -0.74 -12.15 9.50
N ASN A 149 -1.37 -11.77 10.60
CA ASN A 149 -2.62 -12.38 11.03
C ASN A 149 -3.83 -11.67 10.45
N TRP A 150 -3.80 -10.34 10.31
CA TRP A 150 -4.93 -9.53 9.87
C TRP A 150 -4.83 -9.07 8.42
N GLY A 151 -3.65 -9.21 7.80
CA GLY A 151 -3.39 -8.77 6.42
C GLY A 151 -4.38 -9.35 5.40
N GLN A 152 -4.81 -10.61 5.59
CA GLN A 152 -5.81 -11.26 4.72
C GLN A 152 -7.17 -10.55 4.70
N ALA A 153 -7.53 -9.82 5.76
CA ALA A 153 -8.75 -9.03 5.87
C ALA A 153 -8.53 -7.55 5.55
N ARG A 154 -7.46 -7.21 4.87
CA ARG A 154 -7.12 -5.84 4.44
C ARG A 154 -7.00 -4.86 5.61
N PHE A 155 -6.45 -5.30 6.74
CA PHE A 155 -6.25 -4.44 7.89
C PHE A 155 -5.28 -3.30 7.57
N ARG A 156 -5.66 -2.08 7.91
CA ARG A 156 -4.85 -0.87 7.82
C ARG A 156 -4.57 -0.35 9.23
N ILE A 157 -3.32 0.04 9.49
CA ILE A 157 -2.97 0.67 10.76
C ILE A 157 -3.74 1.97 10.90
N ARG A 158 -4.47 2.11 12.00
CA ARG A 158 -5.27 3.30 12.32
C ARG A 158 -6.27 3.69 11.22
N GLY A 159 -6.66 2.74 10.36
CA GLY A 159 -7.54 2.96 9.24
C GLY A 159 -6.97 3.81 8.10
N LEU A 160 -5.69 4.15 8.14
CA LEU A 160 -5.05 5.03 7.17
C LEU A 160 -4.34 4.25 6.07
N ASP A 161 -4.30 4.86 4.91
CA ASP A 161 -3.64 4.36 3.71
C ASP A 161 -2.11 4.58 3.78
N SER A 162 -1.33 3.78 3.03
CA SER A 162 0.14 3.87 3.00
C SER A 162 0.67 5.20 2.47
N GLN A 163 -0.13 5.98 1.75
CA GLN A 163 0.22 7.35 1.37
C GLN A 163 0.51 8.29 2.56
N TYR A 164 0.06 7.92 3.76
CA TYR A 164 0.32 8.62 5.02
C TYR A 164 1.54 8.10 5.78
N ALA A 165 2.27 7.14 5.22
CA ALA A 165 3.59 6.70 5.66
C ALA A 165 4.65 7.07 4.65
N LYS A 166 5.90 7.23 5.09
CA LYS A 166 7.05 7.46 4.20
C LYS A 166 7.94 6.23 4.19
N LEU A 167 8.06 5.56 3.02
CA LEU A 167 9.01 4.47 2.80
C LEU A 167 10.28 5.03 2.20
N MET A 168 11.43 4.66 2.77
CA MET A 168 12.74 5.09 2.29
C MET A 168 13.68 3.89 2.15
N ILE A 169 14.50 3.91 1.11
CA ILE A 169 15.64 2.99 0.94
C ILE A 169 16.92 3.83 0.87
N ASN A 170 17.87 3.57 1.76
CA ASN A 170 19.12 4.33 1.88
C ASN A 170 18.92 5.85 1.99
N GLY A 171 17.82 6.29 2.60
CA GLY A 171 17.45 7.69 2.74
C GLY A 171 16.68 8.28 1.55
N LEU A 172 16.47 7.56 0.46
CA LEU A 172 15.74 7.98 -0.73
C LEU A 172 14.27 7.56 -0.64
N VAL A 173 13.33 8.47 -0.91
CA VAL A 173 11.88 8.24 -0.80
C VAL A 173 11.40 7.37 -1.95
N MET A 174 10.62 6.32 -1.64
CA MET A 174 10.09 5.34 -2.58
C MET A 174 8.60 5.51 -2.89
N ASN A 175 7.92 6.43 -2.21
CA ASN A 175 6.52 6.73 -2.50
C ASN A 175 6.38 7.42 -3.87
N LYS A 176 5.48 6.90 -4.72
CA LYS A 176 5.15 7.53 -6.02
C LYS A 176 4.46 8.88 -5.80
N ILE A 177 4.79 9.89 -6.62
CA ILE A 177 4.13 11.20 -6.54
C ILE A 177 2.68 11.13 -7.07
N TYR A 178 2.38 10.16 -7.93
CA TYR A 178 1.07 10.01 -8.54
C TYR A 178 -0.05 9.81 -7.53
N ASP A 179 0.12 8.89 -6.57
CA ASP A 179 -0.88 8.52 -5.56
C ASP A 179 -0.37 8.58 -4.11
N GLY A 180 0.90 8.92 -3.90
CA GLY A 180 1.55 9.00 -2.58
C GLY A 180 1.97 7.65 -2.00
N ARG A 181 1.76 6.52 -2.68
CA ARG A 181 2.00 5.16 -2.19
C ARG A 181 3.33 4.59 -2.68
N PRO A 182 3.96 3.68 -1.93
CA PRO A 182 5.03 2.86 -2.48
C PRO A 182 4.48 1.87 -3.50
N GLN A 183 5.16 1.65 -4.62
CA GLN A 183 4.84 0.56 -5.54
C GLN A 183 5.43 -0.75 -4.98
N TRP A 184 4.65 -1.47 -4.17
CA TRP A 184 5.14 -2.66 -3.43
C TRP A 184 5.66 -3.79 -4.32
N SER A 185 5.17 -3.91 -5.55
CA SER A 185 5.63 -4.91 -6.51
C SER A 185 7.09 -4.71 -6.92
N ASP A 186 7.64 -3.48 -6.81
CA ASP A 186 9.06 -3.19 -7.06
C ASP A 186 10.00 -3.81 -6.03
N PHE A 187 9.46 -4.25 -4.89
CA PHE A 187 10.21 -4.84 -3.78
C PHE A 187 9.89 -6.32 -3.59
N GLY A 188 9.08 -6.90 -4.46
CA GLY A 188 8.62 -8.27 -4.34
C GLY A 188 9.72 -9.31 -4.57
N GLY A 189 9.82 -10.31 -3.67
CA GLY A 189 10.72 -11.44 -3.83
C GLY A 189 12.18 -11.23 -3.43
N ILE A 190 12.51 -10.06 -2.89
CA ILE A 190 13.84 -9.72 -2.35
C ILE A 190 13.84 -9.57 -0.82
N ASN A 191 12.94 -10.27 -0.15
CA ASN A 191 12.72 -10.16 1.30
C ASN A 191 14.01 -10.35 2.12
N ASP A 192 14.92 -11.21 1.67
CA ASP A 192 16.20 -11.46 2.37
C ASP A 192 17.08 -10.21 2.47
N VAL A 193 16.97 -9.31 1.53
CA VAL A 193 17.79 -8.09 1.49
C VAL A 193 17.09 -6.85 2.00
N LEU A 194 15.77 -6.89 2.24
CA LEU A 194 15.01 -5.78 2.81
C LEU A 194 14.82 -5.86 4.34
N ARG A 195 15.61 -6.63 5.04
CA ARG A 195 15.48 -6.91 6.48
C ARG A 195 16.00 -5.82 7.38
N ASN A 196 16.96 -5.04 6.90
CA ASN A 196 17.61 -4.01 7.69
C ASN A 196 16.73 -2.77 7.74
N GLN A 197 15.74 -2.79 8.64
CA GLN A 197 14.69 -1.78 8.72
C GLN A 197 14.71 -1.04 10.05
N GLU A 198 14.48 0.26 9.97
CA GLU A 198 14.18 1.13 11.10
C GLU A 198 12.78 1.70 10.91
N ILE A 199 11.91 1.51 11.89
CA ILE A 199 10.51 1.91 11.83
C ILE A 199 10.26 2.94 12.94
N ALA A 200 9.91 4.17 12.55
CA ALA A 200 9.36 5.18 13.44
C ALA A 200 7.83 5.14 13.33
N ILE A 201 7.14 4.74 14.40
CA ILE A 201 5.69 4.55 14.41
C ILE A 201 4.99 5.88 14.69
N GLY A 202 3.92 6.17 13.93
CA GLY A 202 3.14 7.39 14.11
C GLY A 202 3.98 8.64 13.92
N THR A 203 3.85 9.59 14.80
CA THR A 203 4.60 10.85 14.73
C THR A 203 5.95 10.82 15.46
N SER A 204 6.43 9.64 15.87
CA SER A 204 7.75 9.48 16.51
C SER A 204 8.90 10.06 15.67
N PRO A 205 10.01 10.50 16.28
CA PRO A 205 11.14 11.07 15.56
C PRO A 205 11.81 10.02 14.67
N SER A 206 12.28 10.46 13.49
CA SER A 206 13.06 9.65 12.55
C SER A 206 14.33 10.40 12.19
N ASP A 207 15.45 9.67 12.09
CA ASP A 207 16.72 10.25 11.67
C ASP A 207 16.79 10.54 10.16
N TYR A 208 15.79 10.10 9.40
CA TYR A 208 15.81 10.11 7.93
C TYR A 208 14.82 11.06 7.29
N ALA A 209 13.72 11.38 7.97
CA ALA A 209 12.66 12.21 7.41
C ALA A 209 11.78 12.82 8.50
N PHE A 210 11.04 13.87 8.15
CA PHE A 210 9.93 14.36 8.98
C PHE A 210 8.89 13.26 9.21
N GLY A 211 8.57 12.45 8.17
CA GLY A 211 7.63 11.33 8.23
C GLY A 211 6.18 11.74 7.98
N GLY A 212 5.31 10.75 7.88
CA GLY A 212 3.86 10.93 7.77
C GLY A 212 3.12 10.62 9.08
N VAL A 213 1.80 10.68 9.05
CA VAL A 213 0.94 10.34 10.20
C VAL A 213 1.15 8.90 10.68
N LEU A 214 1.42 7.97 9.75
CA LEU A 214 1.76 6.58 10.06
C LEU A 214 3.25 6.34 10.35
N GLY A 215 4.08 7.37 10.20
CA GLY A 215 5.50 7.32 10.48
C GLY A 215 6.40 7.15 9.26
N THR A 216 7.58 6.62 9.52
CA THR A 216 8.64 6.40 8.52
C THR A 216 9.17 4.98 8.63
N GLN A 217 9.32 4.32 7.52
CA GLN A 217 10.05 3.07 7.39
C GLN A 217 11.31 3.32 6.55
N HIS A 218 12.45 3.11 7.14
CA HIS A 218 13.74 3.21 6.45
C HIS A 218 14.36 1.83 6.30
N ILE A 219 14.82 1.50 5.11
CA ILE A 219 15.49 0.24 4.78
C ILE A 219 16.92 0.57 4.35
N SER A 220 17.90 -0.01 5.03
CA SER A 220 19.31 0.08 4.61
C SER A 220 19.67 -1.09 3.73
N THR A 221 20.18 -0.80 2.53
CA THR A 221 20.72 -1.80 1.60
C THR A 221 22.24 -1.65 1.41
N GLN A 222 22.90 -1.00 2.37
CA GLN A 222 24.37 -0.88 2.40
C GLN A 222 25.02 -2.27 2.52
N ALA A 223 25.91 -2.62 1.59
CA ALA A 223 26.40 -3.98 1.44
C ALA A 223 27.17 -4.53 2.65
N SER A 224 27.87 -3.67 3.40
CA SER A 224 28.61 -4.06 4.61
C SER A 224 27.75 -4.44 5.80
N THR A 225 26.45 -4.07 5.79
CA THR A 225 25.53 -4.35 6.89
C THR A 225 25.02 -5.80 6.89
N TYR A 226 25.18 -6.52 5.76
CA TYR A 226 24.73 -7.90 5.64
C TYR A 226 25.73 -8.89 6.23
N ARG A 227 25.20 -9.90 6.90
CA ARG A 227 25.99 -11.01 7.42
C ARG A 227 26.59 -11.81 6.25
N LYS A 228 27.90 -12.08 6.30
CA LYS A 228 28.59 -12.92 5.34
C LYS A 228 28.00 -14.33 5.29
N GLY A 229 27.76 -14.84 4.08
CA GLY A 229 27.25 -16.19 3.84
C GLY A 229 26.35 -16.26 2.60
N THR A 230 25.89 -17.47 2.33
CA THR A 230 24.92 -17.73 1.25
C THR A 230 23.67 -18.34 1.86
N ARG A 231 22.50 -17.82 1.48
CA ARG A 231 21.22 -18.41 1.83
C ARG A 231 20.49 -18.86 0.56
N ILE A 232 20.00 -20.09 0.57
CA ILE A 232 19.14 -20.65 -0.46
C ILE A 232 17.82 -20.96 0.17
N SER A 233 16.71 -20.56 -0.44
CA SER A 233 15.36 -20.85 0.04
C SER A 233 14.45 -21.33 -1.08
N LEU A 234 13.66 -22.37 -0.79
CA LEU A 234 12.62 -22.91 -1.63
C LEU A 234 11.29 -22.81 -0.85
N SER A 235 10.22 -22.36 -1.49
CA SER A 235 8.92 -22.24 -0.83
C SER A 235 7.80 -22.63 -1.74
N GLY A 236 6.73 -23.19 -1.16
CA GLY A 236 5.49 -23.53 -1.83
C GLY A 236 4.28 -22.98 -1.06
N THR A 237 3.26 -22.51 -1.79
CA THR A 237 2.02 -21.98 -1.22
C THR A 237 0.86 -22.16 -2.20
N ASN A 238 -0.37 -21.96 -1.76
CA ASN A 238 -1.57 -21.93 -2.59
C ASN A 238 -2.26 -20.55 -2.59
N THR A 239 -1.49 -19.47 -2.36
CA THR A 239 -1.98 -18.09 -2.44
C THR A 239 -1.73 -17.51 -3.84
N ASN A 240 -0.99 -16.40 -3.97
CA ASN A 240 -0.75 -15.76 -5.27
C ASN A 240 0.25 -16.52 -6.14
N TYR A 241 1.20 -17.24 -5.56
CA TYR A 241 2.15 -18.07 -6.29
C TYR A 241 2.18 -19.50 -5.72
N GLN A 242 2.58 -20.46 -6.54
CA GLN A 242 2.68 -21.87 -6.17
C GLN A 242 4.09 -22.24 -5.70
N GLY A 243 5.10 -21.66 -6.33
CA GLY A 243 6.49 -21.93 -6.04
C GLY A 243 7.37 -20.70 -6.02
N ARG A 244 8.37 -20.71 -5.13
CA ARG A 244 9.43 -19.70 -5.04
C ARG A 244 10.78 -20.38 -4.85
N ALA A 245 11.78 -19.91 -5.60
CA ALA A 245 13.18 -20.21 -5.37
C ALA A 245 13.95 -18.89 -5.22
N MET A 246 14.86 -18.80 -4.25
CA MET A 246 15.68 -17.61 -4.03
C MET A 246 17.05 -18.02 -3.52
N ILE A 247 18.08 -17.32 -3.99
CA ILE A 247 19.46 -17.39 -3.50
C ILE A 247 19.96 -15.99 -3.16
N THR A 248 20.56 -15.82 -2.00
CA THR A 248 21.15 -14.57 -1.54
C THR A 248 22.59 -14.85 -1.08
N TYR A 249 23.53 -14.07 -1.57
CA TYR A 249 24.95 -14.13 -1.18
C TYR A 249 25.39 -12.79 -0.63
N ALA A 250 26.15 -12.78 0.46
CA ALA A 250 26.80 -11.60 1.01
C ALA A 250 28.27 -11.93 1.33
N SER A 251 29.20 -11.12 0.80
CA SER A 251 30.64 -11.34 1.01
C SER A 251 31.13 -10.88 2.40
N GLY A 252 30.37 -9.97 3.04
CA GLY A 252 30.90 -9.11 4.10
C GLY A 252 31.97 -8.15 3.59
N MET A 253 32.45 -7.25 4.44
CA MET A 253 33.53 -6.32 4.09
C MET A 253 34.89 -7.07 4.09
N ASN A 254 35.62 -7.00 2.99
CA ASN A 254 36.95 -7.57 2.90
C ASN A 254 38.06 -6.57 3.30
N GLU A 255 39.29 -7.05 3.41
CA GLU A 255 40.45 -6.24 3.79
C GLU A 255 40.73 -5.06 2.83
N LYS A 256 40.36 -5.25 1.55
CA LYS A 256 40.51 -4.20 0.53
C LYS A 256 39.35 -3.19 0.57
N GLY A 257 38.45 -3.29 1.53
CA GLY A 257 37.29 -2.37 1.71
C GLY A 257 36.18 -2.58 0.71
N TRP A 258 35.96 -3.78 0.17
CA TRP A 258 34.84 -4.13 -0.66
C TRP A 258 33.83 -5.01 0.08
N ALA A 259 32.55 -4.70 -0.06
CA ALA A 259 31.45 -5.58 0.31
C ALA A 259 30.49 -5.74 -0.87
N LEU A 260 29.97 -6.95 -1.06
CA LEU A 260 29.08 -7.31 -2.15
C LEU A 260 27.89 -8.10 -1.58
N VAL A 261 26.69 -7.76 -2.00
CA VAL A 261 25.47 -8.53 -1.76
C VAL A 261 24.77 -8.73 -3.09
N PHE A 262 24.31 -9.95 -3.30
CA PHE A 262 23.58 -10.33 -4.50
C PHE A 262 22.43 -11.25 -4.13
N SER A 263 21.22 -11.00 -4.69
CA SER A 263 20.07 -11.87 -4.50
C SER A 263 19.30 -12.04 -5.80
N VAL A 264 18.91 -13.27 -6.10
CA VAL A 264 18.09 -13.63 -7.26
C VAL A 264 16.96 -14.52 -6.81
N GLY A 265 15.77 -14.30 -7.35
CA GLY A 265 14.59 -15.10 -7.05
C GLY A 265 13.66 -15.28 -8.24
N LYS A 266 12.91 -16.36 -8.22
CA LYS A 266 11.79 -16.65 -9.12
C LYS A 266 10.57 -17.02 -8.30
N ARG A 267 9.40 -16.45 -8.65
CA ARG A 267 8.09 -16.85 -8.14
C ARG A 267 7.20 -17.15 -9.33
N TYR A 268 6.43 -18.21 -9.23
CA TYR A 268 5.60 -18.67 -10.33
C TYR A 268 4.31 -19.33 -9.85
N ALA A 269 3.21 -19.05 -10.53
CA ALA A 269 1.97 -19.82 -10.48
C ALA A 269 1.30 -19.82 -11.86
N LYS A 270 0.90 -21.00 -12.30
CA LYS A 270 -0.01 -21.11 -13.43
C LYS A 270 -1.38 -20.54 -13.05
N GLU A 271 -1.79 -20.80 -11.81
CA GLU A 271 -3.02 -20.33 -11.20
C GLU A 271 -2.78 -20.13 -9.69
N GLY A 272 -3.21 -18.96 -9.17
CA GLY A 272 -3.19 -18.67 -7.74
C GLY A 272 -4.39 -19.24 -7.00
N TYR A 273 -4.78 -18.60 -5.91
CA TYR A 273 -5.96 -19.01 -5.13
C TYR A 273 -7.27 -18.80 -5.88
N PHE A 274 -7.39 -17.66 -6.60
CA PHE A 274 -8.55 -17.35 -7.44
C PHE A 274 -8.35 -17.92 -8.84
N ASP A 275 -9.47 -18.35 -9.44
CA ASP A 275 -9.48 -19.00 -10.75
C ASP A 275 -8.86 -18.10 -11.83
N GLY A 276 -7.97 -18.64 -12.64
CA GLY A 276 -7.32 -17.93 -13.74
C GLY A 276 -6.37 -16.79 -13.34
N ALA A 277 -6.09 -16.60 -12.05
CA ALA A 277 -5.13 -15.62 -11.56
C ALA A 277 -3.70 -16.18 -11.66
N MET A 278 -3.00 -15.90 -12.76
CA MET A 278 -1.60 -16.32 -12.97
C MET A 278 -0.62 -15.38 -12.24
N TYR A 279 0.57 -15.85 -11.96
CA TYR A 279 1.66 -15.07 -11.39
C TYR A 279 3.01 -15.48 -11.95
N ASP A 280 3.77 -14.53 -12.48
CA ASP A 280 5.14 -14.71 -12.92
C ASP A 280 5.98 -13.52 -12.46
N ALA A 281 7.02 -13.76 -11.67
CA ALA A 281 7.88 -12.70 -11.18
C ALA A 281 9.32 -13.20 -11.03
N ASN A 282 10.25 -12.37 -11.52
CA ASN A 282 11.67 -12.52 -11.24
C ASN A 282 12.07 -11.43 -10.24
N SER A 283 13.16 -11.63 -9.53
CA SER A 283 13.72 -10.63 -8.64
C SER A 283 15.23 -10.65 -8.72
N LEU A 284 15.81 -9.49 -8.86
CA LEU A 284 17.25 -9.24 -8.90
C LEU A 284 17.57 -8.10 -7.93
N PHE A 285 18.53 -8.34 -7.06
CA PHE A 285 19.13 -7.33 -6.20
C PHE A 285 20.63 -7.44 -6.25
N ALA A 286 21.30 -6.30 -6.33
CA ALA A 286 22.75 -6.20 -6.19
C ALA A 286 23.10 -4.96 -5.38
N SER A 287 23.99 -5.09 -4.41
CA SER A 287 24.56 -3.96 -3.68
C SER A 287 26.06 -4.15 -3.55
N VAL A 288 26.79 -3.11 -3.93
CA VAL A 288 28.27 -3.10 -3.91
C VAL A 288 28.72 -1.88 -3.15
N GLU A 289 29.51 -2.10 -2.09
CA GLU A 289 30.06 -1.01 -1.29
C GLU A 289 31.59 -1.01 -1.41
N LYS A 290 32.14 0.19 -1.59
CA LYS A 290 33.56 0.45 -1.52
C LYS A 290 33.86 1.44 -0.40
N LYS A 291 34.55 1.01 0.61
CA LYS A 291 35.15 1.86 1.63
C LYS A 291 36.38 2.55 1.02
N LEU A 292 36.26 3.85 0.75
CA LEU A 292 37.35 4.66 0.18
C LEU A 292 38.39 5.02 1.24
N THR A 293 37.89 5.43 2.41
CA THR A 293 38.69 5.76 3.59
C THR A 293 38.00 5.23 4.85
N ASN A 294 38.63 5.40 6.02
CA ASN A 294 37.96 5.06 7.29
C ASN A 294 36.72 5.95 7.58
N ARG A 295 36.54 7.05 6.86
CA ARG A 295 35.46 8.01 7.04
C ARG A 295 34.48 8.07 5.88
N ASN A 296 34.79 7.44 4.74
CA ASN A 296 33.95 7.55 3.55
C ASN A 296 33.76 6.17 2.89
N SER A 297 32.51 5.84 2.54
CA SER A 297 32.18 4.70 1.72
C SER A 297 31.09 5.06 0.69
N ILE A 298 31.24 4.52 -0.50
CA ILE A 298 30.26 4.63 -1.59
C ILE A 298 29.57 3.30 -1.76
N ASN A 299 28.24 3.32 -1.84
CA ASN A 299 27.42 2.13 -2.05
C ASN A 299 26.55 2.29 -3.32
N PHE A 300 26.67 1.33 -4.22
CA PHE A 300 25.84 1.24 -5.42
C PHE A 300 24.83 0.11 -5.24
N THR A 301 23.52 0.40 -5.48
CA THR A 301 22.45 -0.58 -5.31
C THR A 301 21.58 -0.62 -6.55
N VAL A 302 21.20 -1.81 -6.98
CA VAL A 302 20.22 -2.07 -8.04
C VAL A 302 19.15 -3.01 -7.53
N LEU A 303 17.89 -2.65 -7.81
CA LEU A 303 16.69 -3.45 -7.53
C LEU A 303 15.94 -3.61 -8.85
N TYR A 304 15.58 -4.82 -9.24
CA TYR A 304 14.72 -5.05 -10.39
C TYR A 304 13.85 -6.29 -10.16
N THR A 305 12.55 -6.09 -10.07
CA THR A 305 11.60 -7.16 -9.75
C THR A 305 10.45 -7.22 -10.76
N PRO A 306 10.76 -7.50 -12.05
CA PRO A 306 9.73 -7.58 -13.07
C PRO A 306 8.72 -8.65 -12.71
N ASN A 307 7.43 -8.29 -12.80
CA ASN A 307 6.35 -9.20 -12.46
C ASN A 307 5.13 -8.99 -13.35
N SER A 308 4.41 -10.09 -13.55
CA SER A 308 3.14 -10.12 -14.27
C SER A 308 2.15 -10.97 -13.48
N ARG A 309 0.93 -10.45 -13.28
CA ARG A 309 -0.09 -11.11 -12.46
C ARG A 309 -1.49 -10.89 -13.00
N GLY A 310 -2.29 -11.96 -13.02
CA GLY A 310 -3.69 -11.89 -13.34
C GLY A 310 -4.50 -11.33 -12.17
N LYS A 311 -5.40 -10.37 -12.47
CA LYS A 311 -6.35 -9.81 -11.51
C LYS A 311 -7.52 -10.77 -11.29
N ASN A 312 -8.18 -10.66 -10.13
CA ASN A 312 -9.45 -11.29 -9.82
C ASN A 312 -10.59 -10.26 -9.79
N SER A 313 -11.78 -10.68 -10.19
CA SER A 313 -12.95 -9.81 -10.22
C SER A 313 -13.61 -9.67 -8.85
N PRO A 314 -14.09 -8.47 -8.48
CA PRO A 314 -15.11 -8.36 -7.44
C PRO A 314 -16.42 -8.95 -7.94
N ASN A 315 -17.18 -9.61 -7.06
CA ASN A 315 -18.39 -10.33 -7.44
C ASN A 315 -19.58 -9.89 -6.57
N THR A 316 -20.78 -9.89 -7.14
CA THR A 316 -22.02 -9.74 -6.38
C THR A 316 -22.34 -11.04 -5.63
N ASP A 317 -23.24 -10.98 -4.65
CA ASP A 317 -23.71 -12.17 -3.95
C ASP A 317 -24.39 -13.16 -4.90
N GLU A 318 -25.11 -12.67 -5.93
CA GLU A 318 -25.70 -13.52 -6.98
C GLU A 318 -24.64 -14.33 -7.71
N ILE A 319 -23.58 -13.67 -8.19
CA ILE A 319 -22.48 -14.35 -8.91
C ILE A 319 -21.80 -15.36 -8.00
N THR A 320 -21.54 -14.98 -6.75
CA THR A 320 -20.89 -15.87 -5.77
C THR A 320 -21.75 -17.08 -5.44
N ALA A 321 -23.09 -16.93 -5.36
CA ALA A 321 -24.03 -18.00 -5.12
C ALA A 321 -24.15 -18.96 -6.33
N LEU A 322 -24.07 -18.43 -7.54
CA LEU A 322 -24.11 -19.24 -8.78
C LEU A 322 -22.79 -19.99 -9.04
N THR A 323 -21.67 -19.55 -8.46
CA THR A 323 -20.33 -20.07 -8.73
C THR A 323 -19.58 -20.46 -7.44
N SER A 324 -18.68 -19.62 -6.98
CA SER A 324 -17.93 -19.79 -5.73
C SER A 324 -17.24 -18.49 -5.30
N THR A 325 -16.68 -18.49 -4.09
CA THR A 325 -15.84 -17.39 -3.60
C THR A 325 -14.48 -17.27 -4.31
N LYS A 326 -14.09 -18.24 -5.13
CA LYS A 326 -12.89 -18.25 -5.96
C LYS A 326 -13.12 -17.78 -7.38
N TYR A 327 -14.38 -17.65 -7.77
CA TYR A 327 -14.76 -17.29 -9.13
C TYR A 327 -14.15 -15.95 -9.55
N ASN A 328 -13.65 -15.95 -10.79
CA ASN A 328 -13.06 -14.80 -11.46
C ASN A 328 -13.57 -14.70 -12.88
N SER A 329 -14.21 -13.60 -13.25
CA SER A 329 -14.78 -13.37 -14.58
C SER A 329 -13.76 -12.89 -15.62
N TYR A 330 -12.51 -12.65 -15.25
CA TYR A 330 -11.52 -12.01 -16.11
C TYR A 330 -10.72 -12.97 -17.00
N TRP A 331 -10.94 -14.27 -16.91
CA TRP A 331 -10.20 -15.27 -17.65
C TRP A 331 -11.08 -16.25 -18.42
N GLY A 332 -10.46 -17.00 -19.30
CA GLY A 332 -11.09 -18.11 -20.03
C GLY A 332 -10.03 -18.97 -20.73
N PHE A 333 -10.46 -20.04 -21.38
CA PHE A 333 -9.58 -20.89 -22.16
C PHE A 333 -9.44 -20.41 -23.60
N GLN A 334 -8.19 -20.29 -24.06
CA GLN A 334 -7.84 -20.08 -25.47
C GLN A 334 -6.94 -21.25 -25.93
N ASN A 335 -7.40 -22.04 -26.87
CA ASN A 335 -6.65 -23.20 -27.36
C ASN A 335 -6.15 -24.13 -26.24
N GLY A 336 -7.01 -24.40 -25.24
CA GLY A 336 -6.69 -25.23 -24.09
C GLY A 336 -5.78 -24.58 -23.02
N LYS A 337 -5.34 -23.34 -23.21
CA LYS A 337 -4.52 -22.58 -22.25
C LYS A 337 -5.36 -21.52 -21.52
N GLN A 338 -5.11 -21.34 -20.24
CA GLN A 338 -5.71 -20.26 -19.47
C GLN A 338 -5.17 -18.91 -19.96
N ARG A 339 -6.08 -17.96 -20.21
CA ARG A 339 -5.75 -16.58 -20.57
C ARG A 339 -6.61 -15.63 -19.74
N ASN A 340 -5.96 -14.74 -19.02
CA ASN A 340 -6.62 -13.67 -18.25
C ASN A 340 -6.59 -12.38 -19.07
N SER A 341 -7.70 -11.64 -19.10
CA SER A 341 -7.81 -10.35 -19.81
C SER A 341 -7.31 -9.18 -18.97
N ARG A 342 -7.23 -9.35 -17.66
CA ARG A 342 -6.83 -8.32 -16.71
C ARG A 342 -5.49 -8.72 -16.07
N ILE A 343 -4.41 -8.32 -16.69
CA ILE A 343 -3.05 -8.59 -16.21
C ILE A 343 -2.39 -7.27 -15.84
N LYS A 344 -1.84 -7.19 -14.63
CA LYS A 344 -0.93 -6.10 -14.25
C LYS A 344 0.51 -6.56 -14.47
N THR A 345 1.26 -5.80 -15.26
CA THR A 345 2.69 -6.00 -15.49
C THR A 345 3.47 -4.81 -14.93
N VAL A 346 4.53 -5.08 -14.16
CA VAL A 346 5.40 -4.05 -13.58
C VAL A 346 6.84 -4.38 -13.91
N GLU A 347 7.53 -3.44 -14.53
CA GLU A 347 8.94 -3.55 -14.95
C GLU A 347 9.64 -2.23 -14.68
N GLU A 348 9.95 -1.95 -13.42
CA GLU A 348 10.54 -0.68 -12.97
C GLU A 348 11.88 -0.91 -12.23
N PRO A 349 13.03 -0.97 -12.92
CA PRO A 349 14.33 -1.04 -12.27
C PRO A 349 14.62 0.24 -11.47
N VAL A 350 15.22 0.07 -10.31
CA VAL A 350 15.68 1.14 -9.41
C VAL A 350 17.19 1.05 -9.26
N ILE A 351 17.87 2.15 -9.52
CA ILE A 351 19.33 2.29 -9.40
C ILE A 351 19.61 3.38 -8.38
N MET A 352 20.45 3.11 -7.41
CA MET A 352 20.83 4.06 -6.36
C MET A 352 22.34 4.12 -6.19
N LEU A 353 22.83 5.32 -5.94
CA LEU A 353 24.21 5.59 -5.53
C LEU A 353 24.18 6.41 -4.24
N ASN A 354 24.83 5.90 -3.20
CA ASN A 354 24.92 6.58 -1.90
C ASN A 354 26.36 6.80 -1.51
N ASP A 355 26.65 7.97 -0.93
CA ASP A 355 27.89 8.31 -0.29
C ASP A 355 27.65 8.52 1.22
N TYR A 356 28.32 7.69 2.03
CA TYR A 356 28.26 7.74 3.49
C TYR A 356 29.55 8.35 4.02
N LEU A 357 29.48 9.62 4.41
CA LEU A 357 30.64 10.39 4.88
C LEU A 357 30.55 10.66 6.39
N LYS A 358 31.52 10.17 7.15
CA LYS A 358 31.74 10.54 8.54
C LYS A 358 32.64 11.78 8.57
N ILE A 359 32.05 12.98 8.68
CA ILE A 359 32.78 14.24 8.71
C ILE A 359 33.71 14.27 9.94
N ASN A 360 33.17 13.86 11.09
CA ASN A 360 33.89 13.64 12.33
C ASN A 360 33.24 12.53 13.16
N ALA A 361 33.65 12.33 14.42
CA ALA A 361 33.09 11.29 15.28
C ALA A 361 31.57 11.44 15.53
N ASN A 362 31.08 12.69 15.54
CA ASN A 362 29.72 13.06 15.94
C ASN A 362 28.83 13.45 14.74
N THR A 363 29.41 13.57 13.52
CA THR A 363 28.69 14.10 12.35
C THR A 363 28.80 13.16 11.18
N GLN A 364 27.66 12.74 10.65
CA GLN A 364 27.54 11.90 9.47
C GLN A 364 26.67 12.58 8.40
N LEU A 365 27.10 12.50 7.16
CA LEU A 365 26.37 12.95 5.98
C LEU A 365 26.12 11.75 5.07
N ASN A 366 24.87 11.55 4.69
CA ASN A 366 24.47 10.60 3.66
C ASN A 366 23.94 11.38 2.46
N LEU A 367 24.61 11.22 1.32
CA LEU A 367 24.16 11.76 0.02
C LEU A 367 23.66 10.61 -0.82
N GLY A 368 22.53 10.79 -1.49
CA GLY A 368 21.92 9.75 -2.32
C GLY A 368 21.39 10.29 -3.63
N VAL A 369 21.53 9.47 -4.67
CA VAL A 369 20.92 9.67 -5.99
C VAL A 369 20.16 8.41 -6.35
N LEU A 370 18.92 8.57 -6.83
CA LEU A 370 18.09 7.48 -7.32
C LEU A 370 17.66 7.79 -8.76
N TYR A 371 17.72 6.77 -9.60
CA TYR A 371 17.06 6.77 -10.90
C TYR A 371 16.20 5.51 -11.01
N GLN A 372 14.89 5.71 -11.17
CA GLN A 372 13.91 4.66 -11.42
C GLN A 372 13.26 4.94 -12.76
N PHE A 373 13.12 3.93 -13.58
CA PHE A 373 12.48 4.04 -14.89
C PHE A 373 11.77 2.74 -15.23
N GLY A 374 10.87 2.80 -16.20
CA GLY A 374 10.23 1.57 -16.66
C GLY A 374 8.77 1.75 -16.95
N LYS A 375 8.02 0.66 -16.82
CA LYS A 375 6.62 0.58 -17.24
C LYS A 375 5.75 -0.18 -16.29
N ILE A 376 4.50 0.33 -16.16
CA ILE A 376 3.38 -0.37 -15.54
C ILE A 376 2.29 -0.51 -16.61
N GLY A 377 1.84 -1.74 -16.87
CA GLY A 377 0.75 -2.05 -17.79
C GLY A 377 -0.42 -2.70 -17.05
N ASN A 378 -1.65 -2.28 -17.35
CA ASN A 378 -2.87 -2.90 -16.85
C ASN A 378 -3.73 -3.31 -18.06
N SER A 379 -3.77 -4.60 -18.40
CA SER A 379 -4.52 -5.06 -19.57
C SER A 379 -6.02 -5.14 -19.32
N ASN A 380 -6.78 -4.96 -20.39
CA ASN A 380 -8.23 -5.08 -20.41
C ASN A 380 -8.74 -5.39 -21.82
N LEU A 381 -9.98 -5.90 -21.92
CA LEU A 381 -10.69 -5.99 -23.20
C LEU A 381 -11.41 -4.68 -23.51
N ASP A 382 -11.25 -4.20 -24.73
CA ASP A 382 -12.04 -3.14 -25.33
C ASP A 382 -12.91 -3.70 -26.47
N TYR A 383 -14.04 -3.05 -26.74
CA TYR A 383 -14.97 -3.53 -27.75
C TYR A 383 -15.80 -2.40 -28.39
N GLN A 384 -16.08 -2.57 -29.66
CA GLN A 384 -16.85 -1.61 -30.48
C GLN A 384 -17.98 -2.34 -31.22
N ASN A 385 -19.19 -1.75 -31.21
CA ASN A 385 -20.38 -2.29 -31.90
C ASN A 385 -20.59 -3.79 -31.59
N ALA A 386 -20.38 -4.20 -30.35
CA ALA A 386 -20.47 -5.57 -29.91
C ALA A 386 -20.91 -5.66 -28.44
N ASN A 387 -21.36 -6.83 -28.02
CA ASN A 387 -21.79 -7.06 -26.65
C ASN A 387 -20.59 -7.13 -25.69
N SER A 388 -20.80 -6.73 -24.43
CA SER A 388 -19.75 -6.86 -23.40
C SER A 388 -19.17 -8.27 -23.38
N PRO A 389 -17.84 -8.44 -23.46
CA PRO A 389 -17.16 -9.73 -23.41
C PRO A 389 -17.17 -10.35 -22.01
N THR A 390 -17.47 -9.56 -20.97
CA THR A 390 -17.46 -10.00 -19.57
C THR A 390 -18.63 -10.96 -19.30
N PRO A 391 -18.38 -12.19 -18.80
CA PRO A 391 -19.46 -13.15 -18.51
C PRO A 391 -20.43 -12.65 -17.44
N SER A 392 -19.90 -12.01 -16.38
CA SER A 392 -20.66 -11.45 -15.25
C SER A 392 -21.21 -10.04 -15.51
N TYR A 393 -21.33 -9.61 -16.77
CA TYR A 393 -21.96 -8.34 -17.09
C TYR A 393 -23.43 -8.34 -16.68
N TYR A 394 -23.89 -7.30 -15.96
CA TYR A 394 -25.19 -7.29 -15.30
C TYR A 394 -26.38 -7.64 -16.21
N ARG A 395 -26.38 -7.23 -17.51
CA ARG A 395 -27.43 -7.57 -18.49
C ARG A 395 -27.46 -9.04 -18.92
N LYS A 396 -26.44 -9.81 -18.51
CA LYS A 396 -26.39 -11.27 -18.73
C LYS A 396 -26.75 -12.06 -17.46
N MET A 397 -27.03 -11.35 -16.35
CA MET A 397 -27.34 -12.01 -15.08
C MET A 397 -28.84 -12.23 -14.91
N PRO A 398 -29.25 -13.29 -14.20
CA PRO A 398 -30.66 -13.55 -13.90
C PRO A 398 -31.39 -12.38 -13.26
N SER A 399 -30.74 -11.69 -12.34
CA SER A 399 -31.27 -10.51 -11.60
C SER A 399 -31.71 -9.39 -12.53
N TYR A 400 -31.05 -9.20 -13.66
CA TYR A 400 -31.46 -8.20 -14.66
C TYR A 400 -32.89 -8.45 -15.15
N PHE A 401 -33.23 -9.68 -15.44
CA PHE A 401 -34.52 -10.09 -15.99
C PHE A 401 -35.59 -10.24 -14.89
N SER A 402 -35.22 -10.71 -13.72
CA SER A 402 -36.15 -10.85 -12.59
C SER A 402 -36.53 -9.53 -11.94
N SER A 403 -35.71 -8.49 -12.14
CA SER A 403 -35.95 -7.13 -11.62
C SER A 403 -36.32 -6.11 -12.70
N LEU A 404 -36.74 -6.56 -13.91
CA LEU A 404 -37.19 -5.67 -14.98
C LEU A 404 -38.43 -4.88 -14.57
N TYR A 405 -38.34 -3.60 -14.80
CA TYR A 405 -39.52 -2.73 -14.83
C TYR A 405 -40.26 -2.92 -16.14
N ALA A 406 -41.56 -2.59 -16.13
CA ALA A 406 -42.29 -2.29 -17.34
C ALA A 406 -41.74 -0.99 -17.96
N GLN A 407 -40.56 -1.04 -18.52
CA GLN A 407 -39.87 0.12 -19.12
C GLN A 407 -40.51 0.56 -20.46
N ASP A 408 -41.33 -0.29 -21.08
CA ASP A 408 -41.81 -0.10 -22.45
C ASP A 408 -42.78 1.06 -22.62
N LYS A 409 -43.19 1.73 -21.54
CA LYS A 409 -44.17 2.83 -21.59
C LYS A 409 -43.74 4.18 -21.04
N GLY A 410 -42.49 4.32 -20.67
CA GLY A 410 -41.98 5.61 -20.15
C GLY A 410 -42.56 6.05 -18.80
N GLU A 411 -43.50 5.30 -18.25
CA GLU A 411 -44.15 5.57 -16.98
C GLU A 411 -43.79 4.49 -15.95
N PHE A 412 -43.30 4.93 -14.82
CA PHE A 412 -43.09 4.06 -13.69
C PHE A 412 -44.42 3.68 -13.05
N SER A 413 -44.87 2.45 -13.31
CA SER A 413 -46.17 1.97 -12.76
C SER A 413 -46.03 1.41 -11.34
N GLY A 414 -44.86 1.31 -10.79
CA GLY A 414 -44.60 0.67 -9.47
C GLY A 414 -44.76 -0.85 -9.46
N ALA A 415 -45.11 -1.47 -10.60
CA ALA A 415 -45.27 -2.92 -10.70
C ALA A 415 -44.02 -3.56 -11.32
N PHE A 416 -43.58 -4.65 -10.71
CA PHE A 416 -42.54 -5.51 -11.29
C PHE A 416 -43.18 -6.42 -12.34
N THR A 417 -42.57 -6.54 -13.49
CA THR A 417 -42.87 -7.58 -14.49
C THR A 417 -41.64 -8.46 -14.65
N PRO A 418 -41.36 -9.38 -13.72
CA PRO A 418 -40.21 -10.23 -13.82
C PRO A 418 -40.32 -11.16 -15.02
N ASP A 419 -39.31 -11.16 -15.84
CA ASP A 419 -39.15 -12.11 -16.93
C ASP A 419 -38.40 -13.36 -16.46
N LEU A 420 -39.13 -14.25 -15.79
CA LEU A 420 -38.55 -15.45 -15.18
C LEU A 420 -38.02 -16.44 -16.22
N ALA A 421 -38.59 -16.46 -17.45
CA ALA A 421 -38.12 -17.34 -18.52
C ALA A 421 -36.73 -16.92 -19.00
N ASN A 422 -36.53 -15.63 -19.26
CA ASN A 422 -35.23 -15.11 -19.64
C ASN A 422 -34.23 -15.11 -18.44
N ALA A 423 -34.70 -14.97 -17.23
CA ALA A 423 -33.85 -15.12 -16.04
C ALA A 423 -33.24 -16.53 -15.95
N GLU A 424 -34.06 -17.59 -16.10
CA GLU A 424 -33.60 -18.99 -16.07
C GLU A 424 -32.76 -19.34 -17.30
N LEU A 425 -33.11 -18.83 -18.49
CA LEU A 425 -32.29 -19.00 -19.70
C LEU A 425 -30.87 -18.40 -19.49
N ASN A 426 -30.77 -17.18 -19.01
CA ASN A 426 -29.47 -16.50 -18.77
C ASN A 426 -28.68 -17.17 -17.66
N LYS A 427 -29.33 -17.65 -16.60
CA LYS A 427 -28.69 -18.48 -15.58
C LYS A 427 -28.07 -19.73 -16.18
N THR A 428 -28.82 -20.46 -17.01
CA THR A 428 -28.34 -21.68 -17.69
C THR A 428 -27.14 -21.35 -18.60
N GLN A 429 -27.24 -20.26 -19.39
CA GLN A 429 -26.17 -19.80 -20.26
C GLN A 429 -24.91 -19.40 -19.46
N PHE A 430 -25.07 -18.65 -18.35
CA PHE A 430 -23.96 -18.27 -17.48
C PHE A 430 -23.27 -19.48 -16.86
N LEU A 431 -24.05 -20.48 -16.37
CA LEU A 431 -23.48 -21.69 -15.80
C LEU A 431 -22.76 -22.54 -16.85
N ALA A 432 -23.26 -22.58 -18.10
CA ALA A 432 -22.58 -23.26 -19.20
C ALA A 432 -21.28 -22.56 -19.65
N GLN A 433 -21.22 -21.24 -19.59
CA GLN A 433 -20.07 -20.45 -20.04
C GLN A 433 -19.82 -19.26 -19.08
N SER A 434 -19.30 -19.56 -17.88
CA SER A 434 -18.99 -18.54 -16.86
C SER A 434 -17.63 -17.85 -17.03
N GLN A 435 -16.81 -18.27 -18.01
CA GLN A 435 -15.53 -17.65 -18.35
C GLN A 435 -15.61 -16.89 -19.68
N ILE A 436 -14.57 -16.06 -19.95
CA ILE A 436 -14.44 -15.37 -21.24
C ILE A 436 -14.36 -16.40 -22.36
N ASN A 437 -15.25 -16.28 -23.34
CA ASN A 437 -15.24 -17.11 -24.57
C ASN A 437 -14.31 -16.50 -25.61
N TRP A 438 -12.99 -16.72 -25.46
CA TRP A 438 -11.99 -16.19 -26.39
C TRP A 438 -12.25 -16.58 -27.84
N ALA A 439 -12.72 -17.81 -28.11
CA ALA A 439 -13.02 -18.27 -29.47
C ALA A 439 -14.10 -17.40 -30.13
N ALA A 440 -15.15 -17.05 -29.40
CA ALA A 440 -16.20 -16.16 -29.89
C ALA A 440 -15.69 -14.74 -30.16
N LEU A 441 -14.75 -14.21 -29.35
CA LEU A 441 -14.15 -12.90 -29.60
C LEU A 441 -13.31 -12.89 -30.88
N TYR A 442 -12.52 -13.95 -31.11
CA TYR A 442 -11.76 -14.12 -32.37
C TYR A 442 -12.66 -14.24 -33.57
N GLN A 443 -13.75 -15.02 -33.47
CA GLN A 443 -14.74 -15.21 -34.57
C GLN A 443 -15.45 -13.86 -34.88
N ALA A 444 -15.77 -13.08 -33.89
CA ALA A 444 -16.44 -11.78 -34.07
C ALA A 444 -15.57 -10.72 -34.81
N ASN A 445 -14.24 -10.92 -34.84
CA ASN A 445 -13.29 -10.09 -35.58
C ASN A 445 -13.01 -10.57 -36.99
N GLN A 446 -13.77 -11.50 -37.47
CA GLN A 446 -13.65 -12.08 -38.84
C GLN A 446 -14.92 -11.85 -39.63
N SER A 447 -14.76 -11.69 -40.94
CA SER A 447 -15.88 -11.68 -41.89
C SER A 447 -16.03 -13.02 -42.53
N PRO A 448 -17.26 -13.51 -42.73
CA PRO A 448 -17.46 -14.77 -43.42
C PRO A 448 -17.19 -14.61 -44.94
N ILE A 449 -16.43 -15.53 -45.49
CA ILE A 449 -16.28 -15.69 -46.95
C ILE A 449 -17.46 -16.54 -47.42
N VAL A 450 -18.31 -15.96 -48.23
CA VAL A 450 -19.50 -16.65 -48.72
C VAL A 450 -19.42 -16.89 -50.23
N ASN A 451 -19.94 -18.02 -50.73
CA ASN A 451 -20.10 -18.26 -52.15
C ASN A 451 -21.38 -17.58 -52.69
N ASP A 452 -21.58 -17.63 -54.00
CA ASP A 452 -22.74 -17.05 -54.71
C ASP A 452 -24.11 -17.52 -54.23
N TYR A 453 -24.14 -18.62 -53.48
CA TYR A 453 -25.35 -19.22 -52.89
C TYR A 453 -25.51 -18.89 -51.41
N GLY A 454 -24.66 -17.96 -50.83
CA GLY A 454 -24.71 -17.58 -49.43
C GLY A 454 -24.13 -18.64 -48.47
N LYS A 455 -23.47 -19.71 -48.96
CA LYS A 455 -22.81 -20.69 -48.11
C LYS A 455 -21.46 -20.18 -47.63
N ILE A 456 -21.22 -20.26 -46.33
CA ILE A 456 -19.92 -19.86 -45.70
C ILE A 456 -18.88 -20.90 -46.14
N LEU A 457 -17.81 -20.41 -46.80
CA LEU A 457 -16.65 -21.19 -47.24
C LEU A 457 -15.49 -21.10 -46.24
N GLY A 458 -15.46 -20.05 -45.44
CA GLY A 458 -14.41 -19.78 -44.47
C GLY A 458 -14.61 -18.43 -43.82
N TYR A 459 -13.60 -18.00 -43.09
CA TYR A 459 -13.56 -16.68 -42.47
C TYR A 459 -12.22 -15.97 -42.78
N GLU A 460 -12.25 -14.68 -43.00
CA GLU A 460 -11.07 -13.84 -43.17
C GLU A 460 -10.99 -12.75 -42.09
N PRO A 461 -9.79 -12.32 -41.71
CA PRO A 461 -9.62 -11.22 -40.76
C PRO A 461 -10.32 -9.96 -41.26
N ALA A 462 -11.06 -9.30 -40.37
CA ALA A 462 -11.76 -8.04 -40.66
C ALA A 462 -11.37 -6.95 -39.63
N GLN A 463 -12.11 -5.86 -39.58
CA GLN A 463 -12.01 -4.87 -38.52
C GLN A 463 -12.26 -5.52 -37.18
N SER A 464 -11.38 -5.34 -36.21
CA SER A 464 -11.58 -5.87 -34.85
C SER A 464 -12.75 -5.19 -34.16
N LYS A 465 -13.71 -5.99 -33.69
CA LYS A 465 -14.76 -5.57 -32.75
C LYS A 465 -14.32 -5.67 -31.31
N TYR A 466 -13.39 -6.58 -31.02
CA TYR A 466 -12.78 -6.79 -29.72
C TYR A 466 -11.27 -6.74 -29.84
N ILE A 467 -10.63 -6.11 -28.88
CA ILE A 467 -9.17 -6.09 -28.75
C ILE A 467 -8.77 -6.30 -27.29
N LEU A 468 -7.55 -6.77 -27.08
CA LEU A 468 -6.88 -6.70 -25.79
C LEU A 468 -5.93 -5.51 -25.82
N TYR A 469 -6.05 -4.62 -24.83
CA TYR A 469 -5.19 -3.46 -24.69
C TYR A 469 -4.58 -3.40 -23.29
N GLU A 470 -3.67 -2.48 -23.05
CA GLU A 470 -3.21 -2.11 -21.72
C GLU A 470 -3.26 -0.59 -21.52
N ASP A 471 -3.72 -0.16 -20.34
CA ASP A 471 -3.43 1.17 -19.80
C ASP A 471 -1.98 1.18 -19.36
N ARG A 472 -1.16 2.03 -19.97
CA ARG A 472 0.27 2.05 -19.84
C ARG A 472 0.75 3.31 -19.14
N THR A 473 1.64 3.14 -18.16
CA THR A 473 2.37 4.22 -17.49
C THR A 473 3.85 3.93 -17.57
N ASP A 474 4.60 4.78 -18.29
CA ASP A 474 6.05 4.71 -18.45
C ASP A 474 6.68 5.84 -17.64
N ASP A 475 7.22 5.50 -16.48
CA ASP A 475 7.77 6.46 -15.51
C ASP A 475 9.28 6.64 -15.68
N GLN A 476 9.74 7.86 -15.45
CA GLN A 476 11.13 8.23 -15.23
C GLN A 476 11.20 9.11 -13.99
N ASN A 477 11.86 8.62 -12.96
CA ASN A 477 11.97 9.28 -11.67
C ASN A 477 13.43 9.49 -11.30
N LEU A 478 13.83 10.76 -11.10
CA LEU A 478 15.15 11.15 -10.63
C LEU A 478 15.01 11.79 -9.26
N ALA A 479 15.68 11.23 -8.26
CA ALA A 479 15.65 11.77 -6.90
C ALA A 479 17.06 11.97 -6.35
N PHE A 480 17.20 13.00 -5.51
CA PHE A 480 18.40 13.33 -4.75
C PHE A 480 18.02 13.49 -3.27
N ASN A 481 18.91 13.08 -2.39
CA ASN A 481 18.79 13.42 -0.98
C ASN A 481 20.14 13.78 -0.36
N ALA A 482 20.06 14.56 0.73
CA ALA A 482 21.17 14.85 1.60
C ALA A 482 20.66 14.79 3.06
N LEU A 483 21.24 13.91 3.87
CA LEU A 483 20.86 13.72 5.28
C LEU A 483 22.08 13.94 6.17
N LEU A 484 22.05 14.96 7.00
CA LEU A 484 23.06 15.29 7.99
C LEU A 484 22.55 14.91 9.38
N ASN A 485 23.26 14.03 10.04
CA ASN A 485 23.02 13.67 11.44
C ASN A 485 24.23 14.09 12.26
N THR A 486 24.03 14.94 13.26
CA THR A 486 25.12 15.42 14.10
C THR A 486 24.72 15.50 15.57
N GLU A 487 25.61 15.05 16.43
CA GLU A 487 25.50 15.25 17.87
C GLU A 487 26.18 16.56 18.22
N LEU A 488 25.37 17.61 18.47
CA LEU A 488 25.84 18.94 18.81
C LEU A 488 26.48 18.96 20.21
N THR A 489 25.88 18.21 21.13
CA THR A 489 26.38 17.93 22.47
C THR A 489 26.02 16.49 22.85
N GLU A 490 26.48 16.00 24.01
CA GLU A 490 26.10 14.67 24.52
C GLU A 490 24.56 14.46 24.65
N ASN A 491 23.82 15.55 24.83
CA ASN A 491 22.37 15.54 25.03
C ASN A 491 21.57 16.06 23.85
N ILE A 492 22.19 16.65 22.83
CA ILE A 492 21.47 17.29 21.72
C ILE A 492 21.93 16.71 20.40
N ARG A 493 21.00 16.10 19.69
CA ARG A 493 21.18 15.61 18.33
C ARG A 493 20.37 16.46 17.35
N LEU A 494 20.99 16.82 16.25
CA LEU A 494 20.38 17.53 15.13
C LEU A 494 20.35 16.61 13.91
N ASN A 495 19.17 16.47 13.32
CA ASN A 495 18.95 15.82 12.04
C ASN A 495 18.48 16.89 11.04
N VAL A 496 19.15 17.01 9.91
CA VAL A 496 18.77 17.90 8.80
C VAL A 496 18.70 17.07 7.54
N GLY A 497 17.62 17.20 6.81
CA GLY A 497 17.45 16.49 5.54
C GLY A 497 16.88 17.40 4.48
N GLY A 498 17.35 17.18 3.24
CA GLY A 498 16.78 17.77 2.04
C GLY A 498 16.64 16.71 0.95
N SER A 499 15.55 16.75 0.22
CA SER A 499 15.32 15.86 -0.93
C SER A 499 14.70 16.62 -2.09
N PHE A 500 15.06 16.21 -3.27
CA PHE A 500 14.46 16.68 -4.53
C PHE A 500 14.06 15.45 -5.35
N ASN A 501 12.83 15.45 -5.86
CA ASN A 501 12.31 14.40 -6.70
C ASN A 501 11.65 15.01 -7.95
N LYS A 502 11.98 14.47 -9.11
CA LYS A 502 11.42 14.88 -10.42
C LYS A 502 10.96 13.66 -11.19
N VAL A 503 9.67 13.66 -11.54
CA VAL A 503 9.02 12.59 -12.29
C VAL A 503 8.56 13.09 -13.64
N HIS A 504 8.81 12.29 -14.67
CA HIS A 504 8.20 12.38 -15.98
C HIS A 504 7.51 11.07 -16.26
N SER A 505 6.20 11.11 -16.48
CA SER A 505 5.36 9.94 -16.71
C SER A 505 4.63 10.06 -18.03
N HIS A 506 4.78 9.09 -18.91
CA HIS A 506 4.04 8.96 -20.16
C HIS A 506 2.91 7.97 -19.99
N ASN A 507 1.69 8.41 -20.23
CA ASN A 507 0.46 7.65 -19.99
C ASN A 507 -0.33 7.50 -21.28
N TYR A 508 -0.65 6.28 -21.68
CA TYR A 508 -1.36 6.00 -22.94
C TYR A 508 -2.04 4.63 -22.90
N GLN A 509 -2.96 4.40 -23.81
CA GLN A 509 -3.46 3.04 -24.10
C GLN A 509 -2.63 2.43 -25.21
N ASN A 510 -2.30 1.14 -25.08
CA ASN A 510 -1.50 0.37 -26.04
C ASN A 510 -2.26 -0.86 -26.49
N VAL A 511 -2.38 -1.10 -27.80
CA VAL A 511 -3.00 -2.32 -28.34
C VAL A 511 -2.06 -3.50 -28.16
N LEU A 512 -2.50 -4.52 -27.39
CA LEU A 512 -1.73 -5.73 -27.13
C LEU A 512 -2.04 -6.86 -28.15
N ASP A 513 -3.32 -7.01 -28.54
CA ASP A 513 -3.76 -8.09 -29.42
C ASP A 513 -5.07 -7.68 -30.12
N LEU A 514 -5.10 -7.79 -31.44
CA LEU A 514 -6.28 -7.51 -32.26
C LEU A 514 -7.28 -8.69 -32.28
N LEU A 515 -7.01 -9.77 -31.55
CA LEU A 515 -7.83 -10.98 -31.47
C LEU A 515 -8.24 -11.52 -32.84
N GLY A 516 -7.27 -11.60 -33.74
CA GLY A 516 -7.46 -12.15 -35.10
C GLY A 516 -8.00 -11.17 -36.14
N GLY A 517 -8.21 -9.89 -35.81
CA GLY A 517 -8.59 -8.84 -36.76
C GLY A 517 -7.39 -8.17 -37.43
N LEU A 518 -7.66 -7.26 -38.37
CA LEU A 518 -6.64 -6.53 -39.14
C LEU A 518 -6.24 -5.22 -38.49
N TYR A 519 -7.20 -4.52 -37.91
CA TYR A 519 -7.02 -3.20 -37.29
C TYR A 519 -8.19 -2.91 -36.34
N PHE A 520 -8.03 -1.94 -35.46
CA PHE A 520 -9.10 -1.39 -34.62
C PHE A 520 -9.25 0.09 -34.96
N GLU A 521 -10.46 0.64 -34.94
CA GLU A 521 -10.69 2.05 -35.18
C GLU A 521 -10.50 2.83 -33.88
N ASP A 522 -9.67 3.88 -33.89
CA ASP A 522 -9.40 4.74 -32.74
C ASP A 522 -10.50 5.81 -32.59
N LEU A 523 -11.71 5.34 -32.27
CA LEU A 523 -12.92 6.15 -32.14
C LEU A 523 -13.65 5.82 -30.83
N ASP A 524 -14.15 6.86 -30.16
CA ASP A 524 -15.11 6.71 -29.08
C ASP A 524 -16.52 6.67 -29.65
N LEU A 525 -17.11 5.48 -29.69
CA LEU A 525 -18.44 5.25 -30.28
C LEU A 525 -19.62 5.81 -29.47
N PHE A 526 -19.41 6.34 -28.30
CA PHE A 526 -20.43 7.12 -27.61
C PHE A 526 -20.70 8.47 -28.27
N TYR A 527 -19.83 8.90 -29.20
CA TYR A 527 -19.89 10.18 -29.90
C TYR A 527 -19.92 9.99 -31.41
N LYS A 528 -20.09 11.08 -32.15
CA LYS A 528 -20.14 11.10 -33.63
C LYS A 528 -19.25 12.20 -34.19
N GLY A 529 -18.80 12.01 -35.45
CA GLY A 529 -17.99 12.97 -36.16
C GLY A 529 -16.68 13.30 -35.43
N ASP A 530 -16.36 14.57 -35.34
CA ASP A 530 -15.12 15.03 -34.66
C ASP A 530 -15.05 14.70 -33.19
N GLN A 531 -16.17 14.67 -32.49
CA GLN A 531 -16.21 14.33 -31.07
C GLN A 531 -15.82 12.87 -30.81
N ALA A 532 -16.01 11.97 -31.76
CA ALA A 532 -15.60 10.57 -31.63
C ALA A 532 -14.08 10.38 -31.77
N GLN A 533 -13.34 11.36 -32.26
CA GLN A 533 -11.91 11.24 -32.54
C GLN A 533 -11.08 11.29 -31.24
N SER A 534 -10.24 10.29 -31.03
CA SER A 534 -9.24 10.31 -29.96
C SER A 534 -8.17 11.38 -30.24
N ASP A 535 -7.82 11.60 -31.50
CA ASP A 535 -6.88 12.63 -31.94
C ASP A 535 -7.31 13.30 -33.22
N LEU A 536 -7.79 14.56 -33.17
CA LEU A 536 -8.16 15.37 -34.30
C LEU A 536 -6.98 15.74 -35.25
N ASN A 537 -5.73 15.58 -34.79
CA ASN A 537 -4.56 15.76 -35.65
C ASN A 537 -4.36 14.57 -36.60
N GLN A 538 -4.96 13.42 -36.28
CA GLN A 538 -4.94 12.18 -37.04
C GLN A 538 -6.32 11.52 -37.02
N PRO A 539 -7.33 12.09 -37.70
CA PRO A 539 -8.68 11.56 -37.61
C PRO A 539 -8.81 10.19 -38.30
N ASN A 540 -9.79 9.41 -37.85
CA ASN A 540 -10.13 8.08 -38.38
C ASN A 540 -8.94 7.12 -38.40
N ARG A 541 -8.12 7.17 -37.36
CA ARG A 541 -6.97 6.28 -37.21
C ARG A 541 -7.37 4.83 -37.14
N ARG A 542 -6.64 3.98 -37.85
CA ARG A 542 -6.69 2.52 -37.74
C ARG A 542 -5.42 2.05 -37.05
N VAL A 543 -5.59 1.53 -35.85
CA VAL A 543 -4.48 1.11 -34.99
C VAL A 543 -4.24 -0.39 -35.06
N LYS A 544 -2.98 -0.76 -34.87
CA LYS A 544 -2.48 -2.14 -34.88
C LYS A 544 -1.80 -2.46 -33.53
N VAL A 545 -1.38 -3.70 -33.38
CA VAL A 545 -0.63 -4.13 -32.19
C VAL A 545 0.61 -3.26 -31.99
N GLY A 546 0.78 -2.72 -30.79
CA GLY A 546 1.86 -1.81 -30.41
C GLY A 546 1.54 -0.32 -30.59
N ASP A 547 0.45 0.04 -31.27
CA ASP A 547 0.06 1.43 -31.44
C ASP A 547 -0.61 1.97 -30.18
N ALA A 548 -0.33 3.24 -29.86
CA ALA A 548 -1.08 3.98 -28.87
C ALA A 548 -2.44 4.42 -29.43
N TYR A 549 -3.52 4.35 -28.64
CA TYR A 549 -4.87 4.77 -29.03
C TYR A 549 -5.65 5.33 -27.82
N GLY A 550 -6.87 5.79 -28.04
CA GLY A 550 -7.75 6.29 -27.00
C GLY A 550 -7.23 7.56 -26.35
N TYR A 551 -6.25 7.45 -25.48
CA TYR A 551 -5.60 8.62 -24.86
C TYR A 551 -4.07 8.53 -24.89
N ASN A 552 -3.42 9.70 -24.90
CA ASN A 552 -1.97 9.81 -24.87
C ASN A 552 -1.56 11.16 -24.26
N PHE A 553 -0.87 11.13 -23.11
CA PHE A 553 -0.44 12.33 -22.42
C PHE A 553 0.78 12.08 -21.52
N ASN A 554 1.50 13.15 -21.24
CA ASN A 554 2.56 13.17 -20.23
C ASN A 554 2.09 13.87 -18.96
N THR A 555 2.59 13.44 -17.82
CA THR A 555 2.57 14.21 -16.58
C THR A 555 3.98 14.50 -16.11
N ARG A 556 4.16 15.68 -15.53
CA ARG A 556 5.42 16.13 -14.92
C ARG A 556 5.14 16.56 -13.50
N ALA A 557 5.94 16.05 -12.59
CA ALA A 557 5.87 16.41 -11.19
C ALA A 557 7.27 16.72 -10.67
N ALA A 558 7.38 17.72 -9.80
CA ALA A 558 8.60 17.97 -9.04
C ALA A 558 8.25 18.28 -7.60
N ARG A 559 9.05 17.75 -6.67
CA ARG A 559 8.88 17.94 -5.23
C ARG A 559 10.24 18.23 -4.60
N LEU A 560 10.30 19.32 -3.86
CA LEU A 560 11.42 19.71 -3.00
C LEU A 560 10.96 19.62 -1.56
N GLU A 561 11.69 18.92 -0.72
CA GLU A 561 11.40 18.80 0.70
C GLU A 561 12.65 19.16 1.52
N GLY A 562 12.46 19.80 2.67
CA GLY A 562 13.49 20.01 3.66
C GLY A 562 12.93 19.86 5.06
N PHE A 563 13.68 19.22 5.97
CA PHE A 563 13.30 19.12 7.37
C PHE A 563 14.47 19.35 8.30
N THR A 564 14.16 19.81 9.50
CA THR A 564 15.09 19.89 10.63
C THR A 564 14.43 19.27 11.85
N GLN A 565 15.22 18.55 12.64
CA GLN A 565 14.74 17.90 13.85
C GLN A 565 15.82 17.98 14.93
N PHE A 566 15.47 18.57 16.06
CA PHE A 566 16.26 18.55 17.27
C PHE A 566 15.74 17.48 18.21
N GLN A 567 16.62 16.62 18.70
CA GLN A 567 16.33 15.62 19.72
C GLN A 567 17.15 15.95 20.96
N PHE A 568 16.47 16.06 22.09
CA PHE A 568 17.05 16.35 23.39
C PHE A 568 16.93 15.10 24.26
N ARG A 569 18.05 14.61 24.79
CA ARG A 569 18.13 13.34 25.53
C ARG A 569 18.71 13.59 26.91
N TYR A 570 17.86 13.40 27.93
CA TYR A 570 18.22 13.53 29.32
C TYR A 570 17.91 12.22 30.08
N GLN A 571 18.39 12.11 31.32
CA GLN A 571 18.23 10.88 32.11
C GLN A 571 16.78 10.45 32.29
N LYS A 572 15.86 11.38 32.58
CA LYS A 572 14.44 11.07 32.85
C LYS A 572 13.49 11.42 31.70
N VAL A 573 13.90 12.30 30.82
CA VAL A 573 13.03 12.86 29.77
C VAL A 573 13.80 13.04 28.49
N ASP A 574 13.27 12.53 27.40
CA ASP A 574 13.69 12.92 26.06
C ASP A 574 12.57 13.72 25.42
N PHE A 575 12.89 14.71 24.59
CA PHE A 575 11.92 15.40 23.77
C PHE A 575 12.50 15.76 22.41
N TYR A 576 11.64 15.98 21.44
CA TYR A 576 12.09 16.42 20.12
C TYR A 576 11.15 17.49 19.55
N LEU A 577 11.72 18.31 18.67
CA LEU A 577 11.02 19.30 17.87
C LEU A 577 11.47 19.13 16.43
N ALA A 578 10.53 19.11 15.49
CA ALA A 578 10.83 18.99 14.08
C ALA A 578 9.92 19.90 13.26
N GLN A 579 10.45 20.38 12.15
CA GLN A 579 9.73 21.15 11.15
C GLN A 579 10.07 20.66 9.74
N GLU A 580 9.14 20.83 8.82
CA GLU A 580 9.27 20.49 7.41
C GLU A 580 8.73 21.62 6.54
N TYR A 581 9.37 21.80 5.40
CA TYR A 581 8.86 22.57 4.27
C TYR A 581 8.88 21.71 3.03
N ALA A 582 7.81 21.75 2.23
CA ALA A 582 7.73 21.03 0.97
C ALA A 582 7.08 21.89 -0.11
N ALA A 583 7.73 21.97 -1.27
CA ALA A 583 7.20 22.62 -2.46
C ALA A 583 6.95 21.55 -3.54
N THR A 584 5.71 21.47 -4.04
CA THR A 584 5.32 20.49 -5.03
C THR A 584 4.71 21.19 -6.25
N SER A 585 5.06 20.73 -7.45
CA SER A 585 4.49 21.27 -8.69
C SER A 585 4.07 20.15 -9.63
N TYR A 586 2.96 20.39 -10.35
CA TYR A 586 2.38 19.44 -11.31
C TYR A 586 2.07 20.13 -12.62
N GLN A 587 2.19 19.39 -13.73
CA GLN A 587 1.80 19.80 -15.06
C GLN A 587 1.40 18.59 -15.89
N ARG A 588 0.28 18.67 -16.60
CA ARG A 588 -0.11 17.71 -17.65
C ARG A 588 0.28 18.26 -19.03
N GLN A 589 0.61 17.35 -19.96
CA GLN A 589 0.82 17.69 -21.36
C GLN A 589 0.08 16.65 -22.22
N GLY A 590 -1.04 17.05 -22.83
CA GLY A 590 -1.76 16.21 -23.80
C GLY A 590 -0.97 16.08 -25.10
N LEU A 591 -0.84 14.86 -25.59
CA LEU A 591 -0.20 14.53 -26.87
C LEU A 591 -1.24 14.31 -27.98
N TYR A 592 -2.49 13.98 -27.61
CA TYR A 592 -3.63 13.91 -28.52
C TYR A 592 -4.53 15.13 -28.38
N LYS A 593 -5.07 15.59 -29.50
CA LYS A 593 -6.10 16.61 -29.56
C LYS A 593 -7.46 15.92 -29.58
N ASN A 594 -8.00 15.68 -28.38
CA ASN A 594 -9.25 14.93 -28.21
C ASN A 594 -10.44 15.66 -28.82
N GLY A 595 -11.32 14.95 -29.50
CA GLY A 595 -12.44 15.52 -30.22
C GLY A 595 -13.53 16.11 -29.32
N ILE A 596 -13.66 15.61 -28.08
CA ILE A 596 -14.59 16.16 -27.08
C ILE A 596 -14.05 17.48 -26.52
N TYR A 597 -12.71 17.59 -26.37
CA TYR A 597 -12.03 18.75 -25.78
C TYR A 597 -10.99 19.35 -26.74
N PRO A 598 -11.39 19.82 -27.92
CA PRO A 598 -10.44 20.25 -28.98
C PRO A 598 -9.56 21.44 -28.57
N ILE A 599 -9.98 22.25 -27.59
CA ILE A 599 -9.23 23.42 -27.12
C ILE A 599 -8.39 23.11 -25.88
N ASN A 600 -8.83 22.18 -25.03
CA ASN A 600 -8.26 21.96 -23.70
C ASN A 600 -7.64 20.55 -23.51
N SER A 601 -7.34 19.80 -24.57
CA SER A 601 -6.76 18.45 -24.47
C SER A 601 -5.31 18.39 -24.89
N PHE A 602 -4.92 19.14 -25.91
CA PHE A 602 -3.59 19.14 -26.53
C PHE A 602 -2.68 20.18 -25.88
N GLY A 603 -1.38 19.86 -25.80
CA GLY A 603 -0.37 20.76 -25.23
C GLY A 603 -0.34 20.76 -23.71
N LYS A 604 0.34 21.75 -23.12
CA LYS A 604 0.64 21.83 -21.69
C LYS A 604 -0.49 22.53 -20.92
N SER A 605 -0.86 21.97 -19.79
CA SER A 605 -1.68 22.66 -18.77
C SER A 605 -0.87 23.79 -18.10
N PRO A 606 -1.52 24.73 -17.40
CA PRO A 606 -0.85 25.54 -16.41
C PRO A 606 -0.08 24.68 -15.40
N ILE A 607 1.01 25.22 -14.84
CA ILE A 607 1.72 24.60 -13.74
C ILE A 607 0.99 24.98 -12.46
N ILE A 608 0.53 23.95 -11.71
CA ILE A 608 -0.01 24.15 -10.37
C ILE A 608 1.08 23.91 -9.33
N ARG A 609 1.11 24.74 -8.27
CA ARG A 609 2.11 24.68 -7.21
C ARG A 609 1.44 24.67 -5.85
N PHE A 610 2.03 23.89 -4.94
CA PHE A 610 1.63 23.79 -3.55
C PHE A 610 2.84 24.00 -2.66
N GLU A 611 2.69 24.82 -1.64
CA GLU A 611 3.67 25.03 -0.57
C GLU A 611 3.10 24.52 0.74
N ASN A 612 3.85 23.70 1.42
CA ASN A 612 3.38 22.97 2.58
C ASN A 612 4.36 23.08 3.74
N PHE A 613 3.84 23.16 4.94
CA PHE A 613 4.59 23.26 6.17
C PHE A 613 4.13 22.19 7.15
N GLY A 614 5.08 21.65 7.92
CA GLY A 614 4.80 20.67 8.96
C GLY A 614 5.58 20.97 10.24
N PHE A 615 4.92 20.71 11.37
CA PHE A 615 5.50 20.75 12.69
C PHE A 615 5.16 19.48 13.45
N LYS A 616 6.14 18.89 14.12
CA LYS A 616 5.90 17.80 15.06
C LYS A 616 6.79 17.91 16.28
N SER A 617 6.28 17.41 17.40
CA SER A 617 7.00 17.37 18.66
C SER A 617 6.59 16.14 19.46
N GLY A 618 7.41 15.76 20.40
CA GLY A 618 7.08 14.70 21.33
C GLY A 618 7.95 14.69 22.55
N LEU A 619 7.45 14.00 23.56
CA LEU A 619 8.05 13.84 24.86
C LEU A 619 8.08 12.36 25.23
N THR A 620 9.21 11.85 25.66
CA THR A 620 9.34 10.53 26.26
C THR A 620 9.73 10.67 27.73
N TRP A 621 8.84 10.28 28.60
CA TRP A 621 9.10 10.24 30.04
C TRP A 621 9.54 8.84 30.45
N LYS A 622 10.77 8.71 30.93
CA LYS A 622 11.39 7.47 31.41
C LYS A 622 11.03 7.27 32.88
N LEU A 623 9.85 6.66 33.12
CA LEU A 623 9.33 6.43 34.46
C LEU A 623 10.22 5.50 35.28
N SER A 624 10.80 4.50 34.62
CA SER A 624 11.74 3.54 35.21
C SER A 624 12.55 2.83 34.10
N GLY A 625 13.52 1.99 34.50
CA GLY A 625 14.21 1.11 33.54
C GLY A 625 13.31 0.12 32.79
N LYS A 626 12.02 0.01 33.16
CA LYS A 626 11.03 -0.87 32.50
C LYS A 626 9.94 -0.11 31.79
N GLN A 627 9.69 1.14 32.13
CA GLN A 627 8.47 1.88 31.77
C GLN A 627 8.81 3.18 31.09
N LEU A 628 8.16 3.41 29.95
CA LEU A 628 8.21 4.66 29.21
C LEU A 628 6.79 5.17 28.97
N LEU A 629 6.59 6.46 29.02
CA LEU A 629 5.39 7.13 28.57
C LEU A 629 5.80 8.12 27.48
N LEU A 630 5.24 7.95 26.29
CA LEU A 630 5.54 8.76 25.11
C LEU A 630 4.30 9.54 24.69
N PHE A 631 4.51 10.82 24.40
CA PHE A 631 3.49 11.72 23.84
C PHE A 631 4.05 12.26 22.53
N ASN A 632 3.32 12.11 21.44
CA ASN A 632 3.73 12.65 20.14
C ASN A 632 2.56 13.39 19.50
N GLY A 633 2.86 14.47 18.81
CA GLY A 633 1.88 15.23 18.04
C GLY A 633 2.48 15.83 16.79
N SER A 634 1.65 15.94 15.75
CA SER A 634 2.03 16.58 14.49
C SER A 634 0.88 17.35 13.89
N HIS A 635 1.23 18.42 13.18
CA HIS A 635 0.32 19.19 12.34
C HIS A 635 1.07 19.58 11.07
N ALA A 636 0.59 19.14 9.91
CA ALA A 636 1.24 19.39 8.64
C ALA A 636 0.24 19.55 7.51
N SER A 637 0.54 20.43 6.56
CA SER A 637 -0.14 20.44 5.28
C SER A 637 0.59 19.52 4.29
N LYS A 638 -0.14 18.98 3.31
CA LYS A 638 0.37 18.09 2.27
C LYS A 638 -0.31 18.41 0.96
N ALA A 639 0.45 18.50 -0.14
CA ALA A 639 -0.11 18.65 -1.47
C ALA A 639 -1.02 17.47 -1.82
N PRO A 640 -2.15 17.71 -2.53
CA PRO A 640 -2.93 16.64 -3.10
C PRO A 640 -2.07 15.76 -4.01
N ASN A 641 -2.36 14.48 -4.07
CA ASN A 641 -1.67 13.59 -4.99
C ASN A 641 -1.97 14.00 -6.44
N LEU A 642 -1.03 13.77 -7.38
CA LEU A 642 -1.20 14.12 -8.79
C LEU A 642 -2.52 13.60 -9.37
N ARG A 643 -2.94 12.37 -8.98
CA ARG A 643 -4.22 11.75 -9.36
C ARG A 643 -5.44 12.61 -8.99
N ALA A 644 -5.39 13.33 -7.89
CA ALA A 644 -6.49 14.15 -7.40
C ALA A 644 -6.56 15.54 -8.07
N VAL A 645 -5.48 15.99 -8.74
CA VAL A 645 -5.40 17.34 -9.31
C VAL A 645 -6.16 17.46 -10.61
N PHE A 646 -6.14 16.43 -11.46
CA PHE A 646 -6.79 16.41 -12.76
C PHE A 646 -8.00 15.48 -12.73
N PRO A 647 -9.25 16.01 -12.83
CA PRO A 647 -10.46 15.18 -12.78
C PRO A 647 -10.48 14.08 -13.85
N ASN A 648 -10.04 14.42 -15.07
CA ASN A 648 -9.92 13.47 -16.17
C ASN A 648 -8.64 13.72 -16.97
N SER A 649 -7.51 13.30 -16.41
CA SER A 649 -6.20 13.47 -17.05
C SER A 649 -6.06 12.72 -18.38
N ARG A 650 -6.93 11.74 -18.68
CA ARG A 650 -6.87 10.98 -19.94
C ARG A 650 -7.18 11.86 -21.15
N ILE A 651 -8.18 12.74 -21.04
CA ILE A 651 -8.71 13.46 -22.21
C ILE A 651 -8.64 14.99 -22.14
N ASN A 652 -8.37 15.61 -20.97
CA ASN A 652 -8.27 17.06 -20.89
C ASN A 652 -7.25 17.57 -19.87
N ASN A 653 -6.93 18.88 -19.95
CA ASN A 653 -5.98 19.59 -19.08
C ASN A 653 -6.63 20.25 -17.87
N THR A 654 -7.91 19.96 -17.58
CA THR A 654 -8.66 20.59 -16.51
C THR A 654 -8.07 20.26 -15.15
N ILE A 655 -7.94 21.27 -14.32
CA ILE A 655 -7.55 21.15 -12.92
C ILE A 655 -8.81 21.26 -12.06
N VAL A 656 -8.90 20.51 -10.99
CA VAL A 656 -9.99 20.59 -10.02
C VAL A 656 -10.11 22.02 -9.50
N ASP A 657 -11.30 22.59 -9.61
CA ASP A 657 -11.54 23.94 -9.14
C ASP A 657 -11.40 24.04 -7.62
N GLY A 658 -10.73 25.12 -7.17
CA GLY A 658 -10.51 25.33 -5.74
C GLY A 658 -9.65 24.28 -5.06
N ILE A 659 -8.86 23.47 -5.81
CA ILE A 659 -8.00 22.46 -5.21
C ILE A 659 -6.97 23.09 -4.26
N GLU A 660 -6.88 22.56 -3.07
CA GLU A 660 -5.98 23.04 -2.02
C GLU A 660 -5.23 21.89 -1.33
N SER A 661 -4.21 22.23 -0.54
CA SER A 661 -3.47 21.26 0.25
C SER A 661 -4.34 20.69 1.37
N GLU A 662 -4.28 19.38 1.58
CA GLU A 662 -4.88 18.73 2.75
C GLU A 662 -4.10 19.09 4.02
N THR A 663 -4.77 19.05 5.17
CA THR A 663 -4.16 19.26 6.48
C THR A 663 -4.29 18.01 7.32
N ASN A 664 -3.15 17.52 7.81
CA ASN A 664 -3.04 16.30 8.59
C ASN A 664 -2.62 16.66 10.02
N SER A 665 -3.44 16.30 11.00
CA SER A 665 -3.16 16.47 12.42
C SER A 665 -3.19 15.11 13.10
N SER A 666 -2.20 14.80 13.94
CA SER A 666 -2.15 13.53 14.66
C SER A 666 -1.60 13.70 16.06
N LEU A 667 -2.14 12.93 16.98
CA LEU A 667 -1.71 12.82 18.37
C LEU A 667 -1.66 11.35 18.74
N ASP A 668 -0.60 10.91 19.43
CA ASP A 668 -0.55 9.58 20.04
C ASP A 668 0.08 9.62 21.43
N ILE A 669 -0.42 8.74 22.29
CA ILE A 669 0.08 8.51 23.64
C ILE A 669 0.40 7.04 23.76
N ASN A 670 1.65 6.72 24.10
CA ASN A 670 2.10 5.34 24.20
C ASN A 670 2.64 5.06 25.60
N TYR A 671 2.13 4.01 26.24
CA TYR A 671 2.74 3.42 27.43
C TYR A 671 3.46 2.15 27.02
N VAL A 672 4.75 2.08 27.30
CA VAL A 672 5.62 0.95 26.94
C VAL A 672 6.20 0.34 28.21
N TYR A 673 5.98 -0.97 28.39
CA TYR A 673 6.58 -1.77 29.43
C TYR A 673 7.45 -2.86 28.83
N ARG A 674 8.71 -2.95 29.25
CA ARG A 674 9.64 -3.98 28.79
C ARG A 674 10.42 -4.60 29.95
N SER A 675 10.27 -5.90 30.10
CA SER A 675 11.04 -6.73 31.01
C SER A 675 11.38 -8.07 30.34
N PRO A 676 12.23 -8.92 30.89
CA PRO A 676 12.54 -10.22 30.30
C PRO A 676 11.33 -11.15 30.11
N LYS A 677 10.30 -11.01 30.96
CA LYS A 677 9.09 -11.85 30.90
C LYS A 677 7.93 -11.18 30.18
N LEU A 678 7.84 -9.84 30.21
CA LEU A 678 6.69 -9.11 29.68
C LEU A 678 7.17 -7.94 28.85
N LYS A 679 6.73 -7.90 27.60
CA LYS A 679 6.77 -6.74 26.73
C LYS A 679 5.34 -6.31 26.43
N MET A 680 5.04 -5.04 26.62
CA MET A 680 3.69 -4.50 26.41
C MET A 680 3.79 -3.09 25.84
N ARG A 681 2.91 -2.78 24.92
CA ARG A 681 2.66 -1.42 24.43
C ARG A 681 1.16 -1.16 24.38
N LEU A 682 0.73 -0.08 24.99
CA LEU A 682 -0.62 0.44 24.91
C LEU A 682 -0.53 1.82 24.26
N THR A 683 -1.27 2.03 23.18
CA THR A 683 -1.29 3.28 22.42
C THR A 683 -2.72 3.78 22.31
N GLY A 684 -2.97 5.02 22.69
CA GLY A 684 -4.15 5.77 22.28
C GLY A 684 -3.77 6.72 21.16
N TYR A 685 -4.59 6.87 20.13
CA TYR A 685 -4.31 7.75 19.01
C TYR A 685 -5.54 8.51 18.52
N TYR A 686 -5.27 9.66 17.93
CA TYR A 686 -6.23 10.50 17.22
C TYR A 686 -5.56 11.05 15.97
N SER A 687 -6.24 10.97 14.82
CA SER A 687 -5.77 11.56 13.56
C SER A 687 -6.93 12.21 12.84
N GLN A 688 -6.69 13.38 12.28
CA GLN A 688 -7.64 14.13 11.47
C GLN A 688 -6.99 14.56 10.17
N ILE A 689 -7.68 14.27 9.06
CA ILE A 689 -7.32 14.72 7.71
C ILE A 689 -8.42 15.67 7.29
N LYS A 690 -8.07 16.88 6.88
CA LYS A 690 -9.01 17.89 6.40
C LYS A 690 -8.71 18.28 4.97
N LYS A 691 -9.76 18.71 4.24
CA LYS A 691 -9.67 19.27 2.90
C LYS A 691 -9.10 18.30 1.86
N ALA A 692 -9.25 16.99 2.08
CA ALA A 692 -8.84 16.02 1.09
C ALA A 692 -9.68 16.15 -0.19
N THR A 693 -9.04 15.88 -1.33
CA THR A 693 -9.70 15.79 -2.65
C THR A 693 -9.54 14.37 -3.17
N GLU A 694 -10.65 13.77 -3.60
CA GLU A 694 -10.68 12.42 -4.15
C GLU A 694 -11.40 12.37 -5.49
N ASN A 695 -10.81 11.71 -6.50
CA ASN A 695 -11.41 11.49 -7.81
C ASN A 695 -11.73 10.02 -8.01
N SER A 696 -12.88 9.75 -8.62
CA SER A 696 -13.31 8.41 -9.03
C SER A 696 -13.99 8.46 -10.40
N PHE A 697 -14.00 7.31 -11.09
CA PHE A 697 -14.61 7.17 -12.42
C PHE A 697 -15.62 6.03 -12.39
N PHE A 698 -16.79 6.26 -12.98
CA PHE A 698 -17.80 5.21 -13.16
C PHE A 698 -18.71 5.51 -14.35
N TYR A 699 -19.39 4.48 -14.82
CA TYR A 699 -20.45 4.63 -15.83
C TYR A 699 -21.75 4.93 -15.11
N ALA A 700 -22.33 6.11 -15.36
CA ALA A 700 -23.57 6.58 -14.76
C ALA A 700 -24.76 6.29 -15.69
N GLU A 701 -25.86 5.84 -15.11
CA GLU A 701 -27.13 5.63 -15.82
C GLU A 701 -28.24 6.41 -15.11
N GLY A 702 -29.00 7.24 -15.87
CA GLY A 702 -30.21 7.87 -15.39
C GLY A 702 -30.01 8.94 -14.30
N ILE A 703 -28.83 9.59 -14.21
CA ILE A 703 -28.56 10.63 -13.22
C ILE A 703 -28.59 12.06 -13.80
N PHE A 704 -28.69 12.19 -15.14
CA PHE A 704 -28.75 13.48 -15.80
C PHE A 704 -30.16 13.73 -16.35
N GLN A 705 -30.59 14.99 -16.38
CA GLN A 705 -31.85 15.37 -17.00
C GLN A 705 -31.83 15.09 -18.50
N ASN A 706 -32.96 14.60 -19.04
CA ASN A 706 -33.18 14.49 -20.48
C ASN A 706 -33.40 15.90 -21.05
N ASP A 707 -32.39 16.47 -21.65
CA ASP A 707 -32.56 17.59 -22.56
C ASP A 707 -33.29 17.08 -23.81
N THR A 708 -34.44 17.66 -24.09
CA THR A 708 -35.32 17.26 -25.17
C THR A 708 -34.59 17.00 -26.46
N GLY A 709 -34.53 15.73 -26.85
CA GLY A 709 -34.39 15.39 -28.27
C GLY A 709 -33.29 14.44 -28.70
N ASN A 710 -32.31 14.01 -27.92
CA ASN A 710 -31.34 13.02 -28.42
C ASN A 710 -30.31 12.45 -27.40
N ASN A 711 -30.51 12.59 -26.12
CA ASN A 711 -29.41 12.38 -25.20
C ASN A 711 -29.62 11.17 -24.32
N SER A 712 -28.73 10.23 -24.46
CA SER A 712 -28.49 9.21 -23.44
C SER A 712 -28.30 9.88 -22.08
N THR A 713 -29.10 9.51 -21.08
CA THR A 713 -28.90 9.87 -19.68
C THR A 713 -27.67 9.15 -19.09
N ASN A 714 -26.98 8.38 -19.92
CA ASN A 714 -25.91 7.46 -19.58
C ASN A 714 -24.58 7.98 -20.10
N ALA A 715 -23.58 8.04 -19.26
CA ALA A 715 -22.23 8.47 -19.62
C ALA A 715 -21.16 7.90 -18.69
N PHE A 716 -19.95 7.80 -19.19
CA PHE A 716 -18.76 7.73 -18.32
C PHE A 716 -18.54 9.09 -17.70
N VAL A 717 -18.36 9.11 -16.38
CA VAL A 717 -18.25 10.34 -15.60
C VAL A 717 -17.04 10.28 -14.67
N SER A 718 -16.45 11.44 -14.42
CA SER A 718 -15.49 11.67 -13.36
C SER A 718 -16.18 12.37 -12.20
N GLN A 719 -16.18 11.74 -11.03
CA GLN A 719 -16.66 12.31 -9.78
C GLN A 719 -15.47 12.87 -9.00
N THR A 720 -15.58 14.11 -8.57
CA THR A 720 -14.62 14.76 -7.68
C THR A 720 -15.30 15.12 -6.36
N LEU A 721 -14.72 14.69 -5.26
CA LEU A 721 -15.07 15.10 -3.90
C LEU A 721 -14.04 16.14 -3.44
N THR A 722 -14.51 17.31 -3.00
CA THR A 722 -13.66 18.35 -2.41
C THR A 722 -14.06 18.63 -0.98
N HIS A 723 -13.14 19.13 -0.15
CA HIS A 723 -13.34 19.40 1.27
C HIS A 723 -13.77 18.17 2.08
N LEU A 724 -13.19 17.01 1.74
CA LEU A 724 -13.45 15.76 2.43
C LEU A 724 -12.61 15.69 3.71
N ASP A 725 -13.28 15.69 4.87
CA ASP A 725 -12.61 15.51 6.16
C ASP A 725 -12.81 14.08 6.68
N LYS A 726 -11.75 13.54 7.28
CA LYS A 726 -11.73 12.22 7.91
C LYS A 726 -11.20 12.33 9.33
N VAL A 727 -11.76 11.54 10.24
CA VAL A 727 -11.31 11.41 11.63
C VAL A 727 -11.14 9.95 11.97
N ASN A 728 -9.99 9.60 12.50
CA ASN A 728 -9.62 8.26 12.93
C ASN A 728 -9.08 8.33 14.36
N TRP A 729 -9.69 7.62 15.29
CA TRP A 729 -9.22 7.52 16.65
C TRP A 729 -9.37 6.10 17.18
N GLY A 730 -8.61 5.76 18.20
CA GLY A 730 -8.69 4.43 18.76
C GLY A 730 -7.59 4.09 19.74
N ALA A 731 -7.46 2.79 19.98
CA ALA A 731 -6.44 2.23 20.85
C ALA A 731 -5.83 0.97 20.25
N GLU A 732 -4.53 0.79 20.48
CA GLU A 732 -3.74 -0.38 20.09
C GLU A 732 -3.10 -0.98 21.34
N LEU A 733 -3.23 -2.30 21.54
CA LEU A 733 -2.55 -3.04 22.59
C LEU A 733 -1.68 -4.12 21.98
N SER A 734 -0.44 -4.22 22.38
CA SER A 734 0.39 -5.40 22.16
C SER A 734 0.94 -5.92 23.47
N TRP A 735 0.93 -7.22 23.60
CA TRP A 735 1.44 -7.92 24.77
C TRP A 735 2.15 -9.20 24.34
N GLU A 736 3.35 -9.42 24.86
CA GLU A 736 4.12 -10.65 24.74
C GLU A 736 4.56 -11.06 26.14
N TYR A 737 4.12 -12.24 26.60
CA TYR A 737 4.42 -12.73 27.92
C TYR A 737 5.06 -14.12 27.89
N GLN A 738 6.25 -14.22 28.44
CA GLN A 738 6.99 -15.47 28.59
C GLN A 738 6.54 -16.18 29.86
N ILE A 739 5.66 -17.17 29.75
CA ILE A 739 5.12 -17.93 30.88
C ILE A 739 6.25 -18.73 31.55
N ASN A 740 7.01 -19.46 30.71
CA ASN A 740 8.21 -20.19 31.10
C ASN A 740 9.20 -20.20 29.91
N PRO A 741 10.42 -20.74 30.02
CA PRO A 741 11.41 -20.71 28.92
C PRO A 741 10.93 -21.32 27.59
N THR A 742 9.91 -22.18 27.61
CA THR A 742 9.41 -22.88 26.42
C THR A 742 8.04 -22.40 25.97
N LEU A 743 7.29 -21.67 26.79
CA LEU A 743 5.90 -21.28 26.51
C LEU A 743 5.74 -19.76 26.56
N LYS A 744 5.26 -19.19 25.47
CA LYS A 744 5.02 -17.75 25.30
C LYS A 744 3.57 -17.53 24.85
N THR A 745 2.95 -16.47 25.33
CA THR A 745 1.66 -15.98 24.82
C THR A 745 1.81 -14.59 24.25
N THR A 746 1.03 -14.32 23.21
CA THR A 746 0.96 -13.01 22.57
C THR A 746 -0.50 -12.56 22.49
N LEU A 747 -0.73 -11.28 22.69
CA LEU A 747 -2.01 -10.61 22.46
C LEU A 747 -1.77 -9.37 21.65
N ALA A 748 -2.57 -9.18 20.60
CA ALA A 748 -2.67 -7.93 19.90
C ALA A 748 -4.16 -7.54 19.80
N ALA A 749 -4.47 -6.29 20.08
CA ALA A 749 -5.82 -5.77 20.01
C ALA A 749 -5.78 -4.37 19.39
N GLY A 750 -6.62 -4.17 18.40
CA GLY A 750 -6.86 -2.88 17.74
C GLY A 750 -8.34 -2.54 17.85
N PHE A 751 -8.63 -1.40 18.43
CA PHE A 751 -9.95 -0.80 18.44
C PHE A 751 -9.85 0.56 17.75
N GLY A 752 -10.67 0.79 16.74
CA GLY A 752 -10.73 2.05 16.02
C GLY A 752 -12.15 2.49 15.72
N ASP A 753 -12.29 3.77 15.50
CA ASP A 753 -13.48 4.41 14.96
C ASP A 753 -13.05 5.36 13.85
N TYR A 754 -13.30 4.97 12.60
CA TYR A 754 -12.84 5.66 11.39
C TYR A 754 -14.03 6.18 10.62
N ARG A 755 -14.19 7.51 10.56
CA ARG A 755 -15.37 8.16 9.99
C ARG A 755 -15.01 9.29 9.04
N TYR A 756 -15.93 9.57 8.14
CA TYR A 756 -16.01 10.87 7.47
C TYR A 756 -16.49 11.91 8.47
N ALA A 757 -15.81 13.06 8.51
CA ALA A 757 -16.06 14.12 9.48
C ALA A 757 -16.76 15.34 8.88
N SER A 758 -16.81 15.44 7.54
CA SER A 758 -17.50 16.51 6.79
C SER A 758 -18.50 15.93 5.80
N ASN A 759 -19.25 16.83 5.20
CA ASN A 759 -20.08 16.58 4.04
C ASN A 759 -19.39 17.25 2.84
N PRO A 760 -18.63 16.51 2.01
CA PRO A 760 -17.88 17.08 0.90
C PRO A 760 -18.79 17.58 -0.21
N ASN A 761 -18.31 18.50 -1.03
CA ASN A 761 -18.96 18.86 -2.28
C ASN A 761 -18.68 17.79 -3.34
N VAL A 762 -19.70 17.47 -4.15
CA VAL A 762 -19.63 16.48 -5.24
C VAL A 762 -19.78 17.19 -6.56
N THR A 763 -18.76 17.17 -7.37
CA THR A 763 -18.85 17.61 -8.77
C THR A 763 -18.70 16.41 -9.71
N ILE A 764 -19.48 16.41 -10.77
CA ILE A 764 -19.44 15.39 -11.82
C ILE A 764 -19.06 16.06 -13.12
N THR A 765 -18.00 15.57 -13.77
CA THR A 765 -17.70 15.95 -15.15
C THR A 765 -18.33 14.91 -16.06
N ASN A 766 -19.26 15.37 -16.93
CA ASN A 766 -19.92 14.55 -17.94
C ASN A 766 -19.43 14.92 -19.33
N ASP A 767 -18.50 14.12 -19.84
CA ASP A 767 -17.87 14.37 -21.16
C ASP A 767 -18.90 14.42 -22.30
N ALA A 768 -20.04 13.72 -22.20
CA ALA A 768 -21.10 13.73 -23.21
C ALA A 768 -21.83 15.08 -23.36
N LYS A 769 -21.67 15.99 -22.41
CA LYS A 769 -22.25 17.35 -22.43
C LYS A 769 -21.23 18.42 -22.82
N ALA A 770 -20.01 18.04 -23.22
CA ALA A 770 -19.01 18.98 -23.72
C ALA A 770 -19.42 19.55 -25.08
N SER A 771 -19.30 20.86 -25.25
CA SER A 771 -19.57 21.58 -26.50
C SER A 771 -18.53 22.68 -26.72
N ALA A 772 -18.54 23.28 -27.89
CA ALA A 772 -17.69 24.46 -28.17
C ALA A 772 -17.96 25.61 -27.21
N GLU A 773 -19.23 25.76 -26.77
CA GLU A 773 -19.67 26.81 -25.86
C GLU A 773 -19.42 26.42 -24.40
N ASN A 774 -19.53 25.12 -24.06
CA ASN A 774 -19.24 24.56 -22.75
C ASN A 774 -18.10 23.53 -22.83
N SER A 775 -16.87 24.03 -22.79
CA SER A 775 -15.68 23.20 -22.86
C SER A 775 -15.38 22.40 -21.58
N LEU A 776 -16.15 22.63 -20.50
CA LEU A 776 -15.98 21.95 -19.20
C LEU A 776 -17.35 21.69 -18.59
N PRO A 777 -18.05 20.62 -18.99
CA PRO A 777 -19.38 20.30 -18.47
C PRO A 777 -19.26 19.67 -17.06
N VAL A 778 -18.97 20.52 -16.09
CA VAL A 778 -18.93 20.18 -14.68
C VAL A 778 -20.31 20.50 -14.08
N PHE A 779 -20.92 19.49 -13.49
CA PHE A 779 -22.19 19.60 -12.78
C PHE A 779 -21.93 19.55 -11.28
N ASP A 780 -22.35 20.58 -10.58
CA ASP A 780 -22.33 20.58 -9.11
C ASP A 780 -23.57 19.84 -8.59
N PHE A 781 -23.34 18.66 -8.00
CA PHE A 781 -24.38 17.87 -7.34
C PHE A 781 -24.59 18.29 -5.88
N GLY A 782 -23.90 19.33 -5.46
CA GLY A 782 -23.98 19.86 -4.12
C GLY A 782 -23.29 18.98 -3.09
N THR A 783 -23.75 19.08 -1.88
CA THR A 783 -23.12 18.42 -0.74
C THR A 783 -23.57 16.97 -0.60
N ALA A 784 -22.65 16.03 -0.52
CA ALA A 784 -22.93 14.65 -0.14
C ALA A 784 -22.98 14.51 1.38
N THR A 785 -24.06 13.93 1.91
CA THR A 785 -24.21 13.68 3.35
C THR A 785 -23.36 12.48 3.77
N LEU A 786 -22.04 12.68 3.96
CA LEU A 786 -21.09 11.63 4.35
C LEU A 786 -20.72 11.64 5.84
N LYS A 787 -20.94 12.75 6.54
CA LYS A 787 -20.56 12.88 7.95
C LYS A 787 -21.14 11.74 8.79
N ASN A 788 -20.27 11.09 9.56
CA ASN A 788 -20.52 9.92 10.41
C ASN A 788 -20.64 8.57 9.71
N TYR A 789 -20.62 8.48 8.37
CA TYR A 789 -20.40 7.19 7.71
C TYR A 789 -19.00 6.67 8.01
N ARG A 790 -18.86 5.35 8.05
CA ARG A 790 -17.61 4.67 8.33
C ARG A 790 -16.71 4.63 7.09
N GLN A 791 -15.41 4.80 7.29
CA GLN A 791 -14.44 4.55 6.24
C GLN A 791 -14.36 3.04 5.99
N ALA A 792 -14.39 2.65 4.72
CA ALA A 792 -14.39 1.27 4.30
C ALA A 792 -12.99 0.66 4.24
N GLY A 793 -12.92 -0.64 4.00
CA GLY A 793 -11.71 -1.35 3.58
C GLY A 793 -10.76 -1.76 4.70
N THR A 794 -11.14 -1.60 5.98
CA THR A 794 -10.35 -2.11 7.10
C THR A 794 -11.26 -2.50 8.26
N PRO A 795 -10.97 -3.60 8.97
CA PRO A 795 -11.60 -3.88 10.26
C PRO A 795 -11.32 -2.76 11.26
N GLN A 796 -12.36 -2.22 11.88
CA GLN A 796 -12.22 -1.22 12.94
C GLN A 796 -11.98 -1.89 14.31
N GLN A 797 -12.24 -3.19 14.40
CA GLN A 797 -11.89 -4.02 15.54
C GLN A 797 -11.12 -5.25 15.06
N ALA A 798 -9.96 -5.48 15.63
CA ALA A 798 -9.10 -6.61 15.31
C ALA A 798 -8.40 -7.11 16.56
N TYR A 799 -8.60 -8.39 16.86
CA TYR A 799 -8.03 -9.04 18.04
C TYR A 799 -7.28 -10.29 17.62
N SER A 800 -6.11 -10.52 18.19
CA SER A 800 -5.30 -11.73 17.97
C SER A 800 -4.79 -12.25 19.31
N PHE A 801 -5.05 -13.50 19.60
CA PHE A 801 -4.46 -14.19 20.74
C PHE A 801 -3.63 -15.37 20.22
N GLY A 802 -2.37 -15.43 20.63
CA GLY A 802 -1.41 -16.45 20.23
C GLY A 802 -0.81 -17.21 21.41
N LEU A 803 -0.56 -18.49 21.18
CA LEU A 803 0.17 -19.36 22.09
C LEU A 803 1.29 -20.04 21.31
N GLU A 804 2.54 -19.88 21.75
CA GLU A 804 3.72 -20.47 21.14
C GLU A 804 4.42 -21.39 22.12
N TYR A 805 4.67 -22.61 21.68
CA TYR A 805 5.56 -23.56 22.37
C TYR A 805 6.87 -23.70 21.60
N ARG A 806 7.98 -23.53 22.27
CA ARG A 806 9.33 -23.63 21.73
C ARG A 806 10.15 -24.68 22.47
N ASN A 807 10.51 -25.74 21.76
CA ASN A 807 11.26 -26.84 22.31
C ASN A 807 12.77 -26.56 22.28
N PRO A 808 13.54 -26.95 23.32
CA PRO A 808 15.01 -26.84 23.32
C PRO A 808 15.71 -27.57 22.17
N LYS A 809 15.04 -28.53 21.50
CA LYS A 809 15.55 -29.25 20.31
C LYS A 809 15.30 -28.47 18.99
N TYR A 810 15.16 -27.15 19.05
CA TYR A 810 15.03 -26.24 17.90
C TYR A 810 13.82 -26.50 17.01
N TRP A 811 12.68 -26.90 17.59
CA TRP A 811 11.39 -26.86 16.91
C TRP A 811 10.40 -26.03 17.73
N TRP A 812 9.43 -25.46 17.05
CA TRP A 812 8.40 -24.67 17.69
C TRP A 812 7.09 -24.79 16.95
N ILE A 813 6.01 -24.54 17.65
CA ILE A 813 4.66 -24.46 17.11
C ILE A 813 3.93 -23.31 17.77
N SER A 814 3.16 -22.57 16.99
CA SER A 814 2.33 -21.46 17.44
C SER A 814 0.94 -21.56 16.85
N THR A 815 -0.07 -21.23 17.61
CA THR A 815 -1.44 -21.08 17.15
C THR A 815 -1.91 -19.67 17.45
N ASN A 816 -2.67 -19.06 16.51
CA ASN A 816 -3.22 -17.72 16.65
C ASN A 816 -4.70 -17.75 16.32
N ILE A 817 -5.53 -17.22 17.22
CA ILE A 817 -6.95 -16.99 17.02
C ILE A 817 -7.13 -15.50 16.75
N ASN A 818 -7.79 -15.16 15.63
CA ASN A 818 -8.00 -13.81 15.19
C ASN A 818 -9.49 -13.53 15.03
N TYR A 819 -9.96 -12.43 15.61
CA TYR A 819 -11.33 -11.96 15.48
C TYR A 819 -11.33 -10.56 14.89
N LEU A 820 -12.09 -10.38 13.80
CA LEU A 820 -12.16 -9.15 13.01
C LEU A 820 -13.61 -8.73 12.87
N ALA A 821 -13.94 -7.51 13.27
CA ALA A 821 -15.30 -6.99 13.27
C ALA A 821 -15.36 -5.52 12.85
N ASN A 822 -16.58 -4.98 12.75
CA ASN A 822 -16.87 -3.60 12.34
C ASN A 822 -16.18 -3.27 11.01
N ARG A 823 -16.51 -4.06 9.98
CA ARG A 823 -16.00 -3.92 8.62
C ARG A 823 -17.12 -3.43 7.73
N TYR A 824 -16.87 -2.38 6.98
CA TYR A 824 -17.88 -1.71 6.17
C TYR A 824 -17.48 -1.71 4.71
N ILE A 825 -18.46 -1.77 3.80
CA ILE A 825 -18.23 -1.57 2.36
C ILE A 825 -18.11 -0.09 2.03
N ASP A 826 -17.47 0.21 0.91
CA ASP A 826 -17.38 1.57 0.41
C ASP A 826 -18.74 2.07 -0.11
N ILE A 827 -19.04 3.33 0.18
CA ILE A 827 -20.33 3.94 -0.15
C ILE A 827 -20.21 4.78 -1.42
N SER A 828 -21.33 4.91 -2.15
CA SER A 828 -21.42 5.78 -3.31
C SER A 828 -21.74 7.22 -2.85
N PRO A 829 -20.82 8.18 -2.97
CA PRO A 829 -21.06 9.56 -2.52
C PRO A 829 -22.20 10.25 -3.28
N ILE A 830 -22.32 10.00 -4.59
CA ILE A 830 -23.38 10.60 -5.41
C ILE A 830 -24.78 10.22 -4.91
N ALA A 831 -24.96 9.00 -4.42
CA ALA A 831 -26.23 8.57 -3.84
C ALA A 831 -26.60 9.31 -2.53
N ARG A 832 -25.65 10.02 -1.91
CA ARG A 832 -25.86 10.80 -0.68
C ARG A 832 -26.02 12.30 -0.95
N THR A 833 -26.22 12.68 -2.23
CA THR A 833 -26.58 14.05 -2.63
C THR A 833 -28.10 14.21 -2.76
N SER A 834 -28.57 15.44 -2.97
CA SER A 834 -29.99 15.73 -3.23
C SER A 834 -30.51 15.07 -4.52
N VAL A 835 -29.63 14.81 -5.47
CA VAL A 835 -29.94 14.18 -6.76
C VAL A 835 -30.52 12.77 -6.59
N PHE A 836 -30.15 12.07 -5.51
CA PHE A 836 -30.73 10.77 -5.17
C PHE A 836 -32.26 10.79 -5.11
N PHE A 837 -32.85 11.87 -4.58
CA PHE A 837 -34.28 12.03 -4.42
C PHE A 837 -34.97 12.70 -5.62
N THR A 838 -34.21 13.10 -6.64
CA THR A 838 -34.69 13.86 -7.78
C THR A 838 -34.92 12.96 -8.99
N ASN A 839 -36.10 13.06 -9.60
CA ASN A 839 -36.40 12.38 -10.85
C ASN A 839 -35.66 13.09 -12.02
N PRO A 840 -34.70 12.43 -12.68
CA PRO A 840 -33.93 13.07 -13.75
C PRO A 840 -34.76 13.41 -14.99
N ALA A 841 -35.96 12.84 -15.13
CA ALA A 841 -36.82 13.13 -16.28
C ALA A 841 -37.46 14.51 -16.22
N ASN A 842 -37.71 15.06 -15.02
CA ASN A 842 -38.43 16.30 -14.84
C ASN A 842 -37.84 17.27 -13.78
N GLY A 843 -36.74 16.85 -13.13
CA GLY A 843 -36.07 17.67 -12.11
C GLY A 843 -36.80 17.80 -10.78
N LEU A 844 -37.95 17.12 -10.59
CA LEU A 844 -38.75 17.15 -9.39
C LEU A 844 -38.42 16.00 -8.45
N PRO A 845 -38.62 16.12 -7.14
CA PRO A 845 -38.50 15.01 -6.22
C PRO A 845 -39.42 13.84 -6.61
N PHE A 846 -38.94 12.60 -6.43
CA PHE A 846 -39.78 11.42 -6.59
C PHE A 846 -40.95 11.48 -5.59
N PRO A 847 -42.23 11.39 -6.04
CA PRO A 847 -43.39 11.49 -5.14
C PRO A 847 -43.41 10.42 -4.04
N GLU A 848 -42.84 9.25 -4.31
CA GLU A 848 -42.75 8.12 -3.40
C GLU A 848 -41.54 8.19 -2.42
N ALA A 849 -40.66 9.17 -2.58
CA ALA A 849 -39.45 9.28 -1.76
C ALA A 849 -39.76 9.91 -0.40
N THR A 850 -39.57 9.13 0.66
CA THR A 850 -39.62 9.63 2.04
C THR A 850 -38.22 9.68 2.64
N LYS A 851 -38.00 10.58 3.61
CA LYS A 851 -36.69 10.66 4.30
C LYS A 851 -36.36 9.39 5.06
N GLU A 852 -37.34 8.74 5.62
CA GLU A 852 -37.25 7.49 6.39
C GLU A 852 -36.79 6.37 5.45
N ARG A 853 -37.45 6.18 4.33
CA ARG A 853 -37.10 5.16 3.34
C ARG A 853 -35.73 5.48 2.72
N GLY A 854 -35.41 6.74 2.46
CA GLY A 854 -34.07 7.13 1.99
C GLY A 854 -32.97 6.77 2.97
N ARG A 855 -33.16 6.97 4.27
CA ARG A 855 -32.17 6.55 5.30
C ARG A 855 -31.99 5.05 5.34
N GLU A 856 -33.05 4.27 5.18
CA GLU A 856 -32.99 2.81 5.12
C GLU A 856 -32.21 2.34 3.89
N LEU A 857 -32.53 2.86 2.70
CA LEU A 857 -31.87 2.52 1.44
C LEU A 857 -30.40 2.89 1.39
N LEU A 858 -30.02 3.98 2.08
CA LEU A 858 -28.64 4.50 2.11
C LEU A 858 -27.86 4.05 3.35
N ARG A 859 -28.42 3.12 4.15
CA ARG A 859 -27.69 2.53 5.28
C ARG A 859 -26.45 1.82 4.77
N GLN A 860 -25.29 2.15 5.34
CA GLN A 860 -24.03 1.49 4.98
C GLN A 860 -24.06 0.04 5.44
N GLU A 861 -23.67 -0.86 4.56
CA GLU A 861 -23.58 -2.28 4.87
C GLU A 861 -22.35 -2.57 5.74
N GLU A 862 -22.58 -3.28 6.83
CA GLU A 862 -21.56 -3.86 7.69
C GLU A 862 -21.36 -5.32 7.34
N LEU A 863 -20.12 -5.74 7.14
CA LEU A 863 -19.76 -7.13 6.85
C LEU A 863 -19.71 -7.95 8.14
N ASP A 864 -20.13 -9.20 8.07
CA ASP A 864 -20.13 -10.13 9.20
C ASP A 864 -18.76 -10.23 9.87
N PRO A 865 -18.71 -10.35 11.20
CA PRO A 865 -17.47 -10.63 11.94
C PRO A 865 -16.82 -11.94 11.48
N VAL A 866 -15.50 -12.00 11.53
CA VAL A 866 -14.71 -13.15 11.08
C VAL A 866 -13.83 -13.68 12.20
N LEU A 867 -13.88 -15.00 12.39
CA LEU A 867 -12.97 -15.73 13.27
C LEU A 867 -12.03 -16.58 12.41
N LEU A 868 -10.73 -16.36 12.54
CA LEU A 868 -9.69 -17.10 11.81
C LEU A 868 -8.76 -17.80 12.80
N LEU A 869 -8.50 -19.07 12.57
CA LEU A 869 -7.53 -19.87 13.33
C LEU A 869 -6.33 -20.15 12.43
N ASN A 870 -5.13 -19.78 12.87
CA ASN A 870 -3.88 -20.04 12.15
C ASN A 870 -2.98 -20.96 12.98
N LEU A 871 -2.23 -21.80 12.29
CA LEU A 871 -1.21 -22.67 12.84
C LEU A 871 0.11 -22.42 12.14
N VAL A 872 1.15 -22.19 12.91
CA VAL A 872 2.50 -21.88 12.37
C VAL A 872 3.52 -22.72 13.12
N GLY A 873 4.55 -23.19 12.47
CA GLY A 873 5.60 -23.94 13.12
C GLY A 873 6.88 -24.02 12.31
N GLY A 874 7.95 -24.41 12.97
CA GLY A 874 9.24 -24.55 12.33
C GLY A 874 10.17 -25.49 13.05
N LYS A 875 11.15 -25.95 12.31
CA LYS A 875 12.26 -26.76 12.83
C LYS A 875 13.57 -26.39 12.16
N SER A 876 14.61 -26.29 12.97
CA SER A 876 15.96 -26.07 12.49
C SER A 876 16.83 -27.28 12.82
N TRP A 877 17.63 -27.69 11.85
CA TRP A 877 18.67 -28.74 12.01
C TRP A 877 20.03 -28.15 11.74
N ARG A 878 21.03 -28.66 12.41
CA ARG A 878 22.44 -28.40 12.10
C ARG A 878 23.02 -29.62 11.45
N ILE A 879 23.22 -29.57 10.11
CA ILE A 879 23.75 -30.68 9.31
C ILE A 879 25.07 -30.20 8.71
N PHE A 880 26.18 -30.94 8.92
CA PHE A 880 27.54 -30.60 8.44
C PHE A 880 27.93 -29.14 8.74
N LYS A 881 27.67 -28.65 9.94
CA LYS A 881 27.90 -27.26 10.39
C LYS A 881 27.04 -26.19 9.67
N LYS A 882 26.08 -26.58 8.81
CA LYS A 882 25.16 -25.70 8.12
C LYS A 882 23.79 -25.74 8.80
N ASN A 883 23.07 -24.64 8.75
CA ASN A 883 21.71 -24.57 9.32
C ASN A 883 20.67 -24.80 8.21
N LEU A 884 19.89 -25.87 8.35
CA LEU A 884 18.72 -26.16 7.54
C LEU A 884 17.48 -25.77 8.35
N ASN A 885 16.63 -24.91 7.82
CA ASN A 885 15.41 -24.45 8.49
C ASN A 885 14.19 -24.84 7.66
N LEU A 886 13.22 -25.47 8.29
CA LEU A 886 11.88 -25.70 7.78
C LEU A 886 10.93 -24.79 8.51
N PHE A 887 10.07 -24.12 7.75
CA PHE A 887 8.96 -23.32 8.25
C PHE A 887 7.66 -23.74 7.54
N CYS A 888 6.58 -23.87 8.31
CA CYS A 888 5.25 -24.20 7.80
C CYS A 888 4.23 -23.28 8.45
N SER A 889 3.27 -22.78 7.66
CA SER A 889 2.07 -22.14 8.19
C SER A 889 0.81 -22.65 7.49
N ILE A 890 -0.27 -22.73 8.24
CA ILE A 890 -1.62 -22.96 7.73
C ILE A 890 -2.47 -21.82 8.27
N ASN A 891 -2.98 -21.00 7.35
CA ASN A 891 -3.85 -19.88 7.71
C ASN A 891 -5.30 -20.26 7.41
N ASN A 892 -6.22 -19.70 8.23
CA ASN A 892 -7.64 -20.02 8.15
C ASN A 892 -7.90 -21.54 8.18
N LEU A 893 -7.39 -22.20 9.23
CA LEU A 893 -7.47 -23.67 9.42
C LEU A 893 -8.91 -24.19 9.34
N LEU A 894 -9.88 -23.39 9.78
CA LEU A 894 -11.31 -23.74 9.76
C LEU A 894 -11.94 -23.58 8.38
N ASN A 895 -11.21 -23.04 7.39
CA ASN A 895 -11.69 -22.76 6.04
C ASN A 895 -12.92 -21.82 6.02
N THR A 896 -12.96 -20.85 6.91
CA THR A 896 -14.03 -19.85 6.98
C THR A 896 -14.06 -19.02 5.71
N SER A 897 -15.22 -18.95 5.06
CA SER A 897 -15.46 -18.05 3.93
C SER A 897 -15.86 -16.67 4.44
N PHE A 898 -15.28 -15.61 3.91
CA PHE A 898 -15.56 -14.24 4.35
C PHE A 898 -15.29 -13.22 3.23
N LYS A 899 -16.02 -12.10 3.30
CA LYS A 899 -15.78 -10.94 2.46
C LYS A 899 -14.68 -10.08 3.10
N THR A 900 -13.70 -9.61 2.32
CA THR A 900 -12.62 -8.74 2.82
C THR A 900 -12.95 -7.26 2.68
N GLY A 901 -13.88 -6.92 1.81
CA GLY A 901 -14.37 -5.58 1.53
C GLY A 901 -15.38 -5.62 0.40
N GLY A 902 -15.84 -4.47 -0.02
CA GLY A 902 -16.80 -4.32 -1.11
C GLY A 902 -17.13 -2.85 -1.31
N PHE A 903 -17.96 -2.58 -2.30
CA PHE A 903 -18.41 -1.24 -2.63
C PHE A 903 -19.82 -1.24 -3.19
N GLU A 904 -20.54 -0.16 -2.93
CA GLU A 904 -21.82 0.12 -3.60
C GLU A 904 -21.54 0.50 -5.06
N GLN A 905 -22.35 -0.02 -5.97
CA GLN A 905 -22.25 0.39 -7.37
C GLN A 905 -22.84 1.79 -7.55
N ALA A 906 -22.03 2.72 -8.06
CA ALA A 906 -22.45 4.12 -8.29
C ALA A 906 -23.24 4.30 -9.59
N ARG A 907 -23.44 3.24 -10.41
CA ARG A 907 -24.08 3.30 -11.73
C ARG A 907 -25.48 3.88 -11.67
N ASN A 908 -26.29 3.45 -10.68
CA ASN A 908 -27.64 3.93 -10.44
C ASN A 908 -27.72 4.59 -9.07
N ALA A 909 -27.66 5.91 -9.05
CA ALA A 909 -27.61 6.69 -7.84
C ALA A 909 -28.96 7.42 -7.55
N ASN A 910 -30.13 6.85 -7.92
CA ASN A 910 -31.42 7.44 -7.62
C ASN A 910 -32.31 6.57 -6.73
N PHE A 911 -33.21 7.23 -6.00
CA PHE A 911 -34.11 6.63 -5.02
C PHE A 911 -34.94 5.50 -5.60
N ARG A 912 -35.57 5.72 -6.76
CA ARG A 912 -36.51 4.77 -7.37
C ARG A 912 -35.85 3.46 -7.70
N GLN A 913 -34.70 3.51 -8.37
CA GLN A 913 -33.94 2.31 -8.73
C GLN A 913 -33.41 1.57 -7.50
N ARG A 914 -32.86 2.30 -6.54
CA ARG A 914 -32.35 1.68 -5.30
C ARG A 914 -33.49 1.06 -4.48
N ASN A 915 -34.63 1.73 -4.39
CA ASN A 915 -35.79 1.21 -3.70
C ASN A 915 -36.30 -0.10 -4.34
N GLN A 916 -36.27 -0.17 -5.65
CA GLN A 916 -36.63 -1.38 -6.36
C GLN A 916 -35.64 -2.49 -6.14
N ASP A 917 -34.35 -2.25 -6.30
CA ASP A 917 -33.30 -3.23 -6.06
C ASP A 917 -33.47 -3.90 -4.69
N VAL A 918 -33.75 -3.11 -3.66
CA VAL A 918 -33.99 -3.62 -2.31
C VAL A 918 -35.33 -4.34 -2.20
N SER A 919 -36.40 -3.80 -2.81
CA SER A 919 -37.76 -4.37 -2.70
C SER A 919 -37.93 -5.65 -3.52
N SER A 920 -37.21 -5.81 -4.63
CA SER A 920 -37.22 -7.03 -5.43
C SER A 920 -36.53 -8.22 -4.76
N GLY A 921 -35.63 -7.97 -3.81
CA GLY A 921 -34.76 -9.01 -3.27
C GLY A 921 -33.73 -9.57 -4.26
N THR A 922 -33.75 -9.10 -5.51
CA THR A 922 -32.82 -9.47 -6.59
C THR A 922 -32.27 -8.20 -7.26
N PRO A 923 -31.34 -7.50 -6.62
CA PRO A 923 -30.88 -6.20 -7.10
C PRO A 923 -30.15 -6.34 -8.43
N ASN A 924 -30.45 -5.45 -9.38
CA ASN A 924 -29.74 -5.32 -10.66
C ASN A 924 -28.29 -4.88 -10.47
N PHE A 925 -28.12 -3.98 -9.53
CA PHE A 925 -26.81 -3.40 -9.18
C PHE A 925 -26.50 -3.66 -7.71
N GLY A 926 -26.52 -4.94 -7.33
CA GLY A 926 -26.12 -5.38 -6.00
C GLY A 926 -24.68 -4.96 -5.71
N ASN A 927 -24.38 -4.79 -4.43
CA ASN A 927 -23.02 -4.46 -4.00
C ASN A 927 -22.02 -5.52 -4.51
N SER A 928 -20.83 -5.06 -4.85
CA SER A 928 -19.73 -5.95 -5.29
C SER A 928 -18.74 -6.17 -4.16
N TYR A 929 -18.27 -7.39 -4.00
CA TYR A 929 -17.45 -7.83 -2.87
C TYR A 929 -16.15 -8.48 -3.33
N PHE A 930 -15.14 -8.32 -2.49
CA PHE A 930 -13.90 -9.09 -2.55
C PHE A 930 -13.95 -10.18 -1.48
N CYS A 931 -13.62 -11.41 -1.86
CA CYS A 931 -13.58 -12.54 -0.95
C CYS A 931 -12.17 -12.73 -0.37
N GLY A 932 -12.11 -13.18 0.87
CA GLY A 932 -10.87 -13.60 1.52
C GLY A 932 -10.44 -15.00 1.05
N TYR A 933 -9.18 -15.33 1.32
CA TYR A 933 -8.69 -16.68 1.12
C TYR A 933 -9.37 -17.63 2.13
N GLY A 934 -9.78 -18.80 1.68
CA GLY A 934 -10.10 -19.93 2.53
C GLY A 934 -8.85 -20.48 3.21
N ARG A 935 -8.77 -21.77 3.42
CA ARG A 935 -7.58 -22.41 3.98
C ARG A 935 -6.40 -22.28 3.04
N THR A 936 -5.31 -21.65 3.54
CA THR A 936 -4.05 -21.53 2.79
C THR A 936 -2.91 -22.15 3.57
N PHE A 937 -1.90 -22.60 2.83
CA PHE A 937 -0.66 -23.09 3.42
C PHE A 937 0.55 -22.37 2.82
N PHE A 938 1.62 -22.36 3.59
CA PHE A 938 2.94 -21.94 3.14
C PHE A 938 3.98 -22.86 3.77
N VAL A 939 4.90 -23.39 2.95
CA VAL A 939 6.04 -24.22 3.38
C VAL A 939 7.30 -23.60 2.81
N SER A 940 8.31 -23.42 3.63
CA SER A 940 9.62 -22.90 3.22
C SER A 940 10.74 -23.76 3.79
N LEU A 941 11.68 -24.12 2.94
CA LEU A 941 12.92 -24.78 3.30
C LEU A 941 14.07 -23.86 2.96
N SER A 942 14.92 -23.53 3.95
CA SER A 942 16.08 -22.68 3.73
C SER A 942 17.36 -23.26 4.31
N ILE A 943 18.47 -23.08 3.61
CA ILE A 943 19.81 -23.46 4.05
C ILE A 943 20.72 -22.25 4.07
N ASN A 944 21.46 -22.08 5.17
CA ASN A 944 22.50 -21.07 5.33
C ASN A 944 23.88 -21.77 5.22
N LEU A 945 24.66 -21.39 4.20
CA LEU A 945 25.95 -21.93 3.85
C LEU A 945 27.10 -21.07 4.34
#